data_ad38c3f699b723ea1d8b322bc9014870
#
_entry.id   ad38c3f699b723ea1d8b322bc9014870
#
_cell.length_a   1.000
_cell.length_b   1.000
_cell.length_c   1.000
_cell.angle_alpha   90.00
_cell.angle_beta   90.00
_cell.angle_gamma   90.00
#
_symmetry.space_group_name_H-M   'P 1'
#
loop_
_entity.id
_entity.type
_entity.pdbx_description
1 polymer ?
#
loop_
_entity_poly.entity_id
_entity_poly.type
_entity_poly.pdbx_seq_one_letter_code
_entity_poly.pdbx_strand_id
1 'polypeptide(L)'
;MRFSLVLSLSAIVLSISICASSQTQFKQPTADELKMTSDPKAPGADAVYLNIEEISNDPLHYETFYARIKVLTEKGKDLATVEVPYLRGGFKVTDVAGRTIHADGQIIPLVGKPDDLLVSKKGDQEVGRKVFNLPSVEVGSILEYRYQIDHGEYYSSPEWEIQRSYFVHTAHYQFTPFKEFMPGAHGPTSMYMLDGRGRRVNSLIWWANLPEGKKLELNAGGYFSVDVTDVPPIPDEDYMPPIDSFLYKVSFYYKSAANAGDFWATEATQWSKDVDKFAEQSKTIREAVAGLIAPADTEEDKARKLYAAVQALDNTDYSRRKSGSELKQLKLKEARHAEDSWNQKSGDSEEIAMLYLAMARSAGLTAYAMKVVSRSRGIFDPSYMNLDQLDDTLVLLSIDGKPVLVDPGEKMCPFGAVSWRHSGAGGVRQSAEGPGYAVTPPQAYSDNATKRDASIAIDVRGHITGSLRIMTTGQRALKWRQRALRIDEAELKKEYDKSLEAIVPDGVEAHVDHFLGLSDPNAILMAVISLKGTVGTSTSKRLLLPAAFFESRQHTSFVSTEKRHESVDMGYPERLDESVSYHLPEGIAVEGAPKDSQVPWQGHAIYGFKTTTQPEALTVTRQIVTAFTLAKPQEYQDLRRFYQNVATADEQQLVLKISTAPEQLARGN
;
A
#
# COMPACT_ATOMS: atom_id res chain seq x y z
N MET A 1 23.35 -4.80 -99.28
CA MET A 1 22.89 -3.82 -98.33
C MET A 1 22.37 -4.58 -97.10
N ARG A 2 23.17 -4.48 -96.02
CA ARG A 2 22.87 -5.21 -94.75
C ARG A 2 22.37 -4.22 -93.72
N PHE A 3 21.15 -4.42 -93.18
CA PHE A 3 20.62 -3.65 -92.10
C PHE A 3 21.02 -4.38 -90.80
N SER A 4 21.69 -3.67 -89.90
CA SER A 4 21.98 -4.10 -88.55
C SER A 4 20.91 -3.61 -87.56
N LEU A 5 20.27 -4.52 -86.91
CA LEU A 5 19.31 -4.22 -85.85
C LEU A 5 20.04 -4.14 -84.53
N VAL A 6 19.98 -2.99 -83.88
CA VAL A 6 20.52 -2.77 -82.51
C VAL A 6 19.38 -3.00 -81.54
N LEU A 7 19.48 -4.03 -80.71
CA LEU A 7 18.55 -4.30 -79.59
C LEU A 7 19.02 -3.53 -78.36
N SER A 8 18.24 -2.52 -77.94
CA SER A 8 18.42 -1.82 -76.68
C SER A 8 17.76 -2.60 -75.53
N LEU A 9 18.56 -3.19 -74.64
CA LEU A 9 18.09 -3.85 -73.44
C LEU A 9 17.91 -2.79 -72.33
N SER A 10 16.66 -2.40 -72.04
CA SER A 10 16.32 -1.53 -70.88
C SER A 10 16.22 -2.41 -69.63
N ALA A 11 17.20 -2.28 -68.74
CA ALA A 11 17.18 -2.88 -67.42
C ALA A 11 16.26 -2.06 -66.52
N ILE A 12 15.08 -2.60 -66.19
CA ILE A 12 14.20 -2.07 -65.13
C ILE A 12 14.79 -2.52 -63.80
N VAL A 13 15.44 -1.60 -63.07
CA VAL A 13 15.85 -1.81 -61.68
C VAL A 13 14.60 -1.64 -60.81
N LEU A 14 14.02 -2.75 -60.36
CA LEU A 14 12.93 -2.76 -59.38
C LEU A 14 13.54 -2.47 -58.01
N SER A 15 13.46 -1.20 -57.58
CA SER A 15 13.84 -0.82 -56.21
C SER A 15 12.79 -1.36 -55.23
N ILE A 16 13.04 -2.52 -54.65
CA ILE A 16 12.30 -3.04 -53.56
C ILE A 16 12.74 -2.22 -52.33
N SER A 17 11.96 -1.21 -51.95
CA SER A 17 12.09 -0.55 -50.65
C SER A 17 11.69 -1.56 -49.57
N ILE A 18 12.67 -2.22 -49.01
CA ILE A 18 12.50 -2.99 -47.78
C ILE A 18 12.29 -1.92 -46.68
N CYS A 19 11.05 -1.70 -46.32
CA CYS A 19 10.75 -1.11 -45.00
C CYS A 19 11.28 -2.09 -43.94
N ALA A 20 12.53 -1.89 -43.52
CA ALA A 20 13.05 -2.55 -42.35
C ALA A 20 12.31 -1.91 -41.15
N SER A 21 11.22 -2.54 -40.69
CA SER A 21 10.80 -2.36 -39.32
C SER A 21 12.03 -2.70 -38.47
N SER A 22 12.49 -1.76 -37.66
CA SER A 22 13.58 -1.96 -36.72
C SER A 22 13.07 -2.91 -35.63
N GLN A 23 12.97 -4.20 -35.97
CA GLN A 23 12.72 -5.22 -34.98
C GLN A 23 14.00 -5.37 -34.17
N THR A 24 13.94 -5.13 -32.86
CA THR A 24 15.05 -5.41 -31.94
C THR A 24 15.45 -6.89 -32.09
N GLN A 25 16.55 -7.14 -32.77
CA GLN A 25 17.02 -8.50 -33.00
C GLN A 25 17.68 -9.00 -31.71
N PHE A 26 17.34 -10.22 -31.29
CA PHE A 26 17.98 -10.85 -30.14
C PHE A 26 19.50 -10.91 -30.29
N LYS A 27 20.22 -10.36 -29.32
CA LYS A 27 21.68 -10.30 -29.31
C LYS A 27 22.29 -11.66 -28.95
N GLN A 28 23.42 -12.01 -29.53
CA GLN A 28 24.18 -13.19 -29.10
C GLN A 28 24.66 -13.02 -27.66
N PRO A 29 24.65 -14.09 -26.84
CA PRO A 29 25.15 -14.01 -25.48
C PRO A 29 26.67 -13.84 -25.49
N THR A 30 27.19 -13.04 -24.57
CA THR A 30 28.62 -12.92 -24.33
C THR A 30 29.13 -14.08 -23.46
N ALA A 31 30.43 -14.36 -23.52
CA ALA A 31 31.01 -15.39 -22.68
C ALA A 31 30.89 -15.08 -21.18
N ASP A 32 30.91 -13.79 -20.83
CA ASP A 32 30.76 -13.33 -19.44
C ASP A 32 29.33 -13.52 -18.95
N GLU A 33 28.33 -13.18 -19.77
CA GLU A 33 26.91 -13.41 -19.43
C GLU A 33 26.62 -14.91 -19.23
N LEU A 34 27.17 -15.79 -20.08
CA LEU A 34 26.99 -17.24 -19.95
C LEU A 34 27.61 -17.79 -18.65
N LYS A 35 28.81 -17.31 -18.29
CA LYS A 35 29.55 -17.79 -17.11
C LYS A 35 29.10 -17.14 -15.79
N MET A 36 28.28 -16.11 -15.84
CA MET A 36 27.81 -15.40 -14.65
C MET A 36 27.02 -16.32 -13.72
N THR A 37 27.50 -16.54 -12.50
CA THR A 37 26.83 -17.31 -11.44
C THR A 37 26.43 -16.43 -10.24
N SER A 38 26.94 -15.21 -10.18
CA SER A 38 26.62 -14.18 -9.18
C SER A 38 26.91 -12.80 -9.76
N ASP A 39 26.37 -11.76 -9.17
CA ASP A 39 26.63 -10.39 -9.59
C ASP A 39 27.28 -9.60 -8.45
N PRO A 40 28.51 -9.04 -8.66
CA PRO A 40 29.17 -8.23 -7.63
C PRO A 40 28.41 -6.95 -7.25
N LYS A 41 27.60 -6.39 -8.16
CA LYS A 41 26.79 -5.19 -7.91
C LYS A 41 25.45 -5.51 -7.24
N ALA A 42 25.03 -6.78 -7.28
CA ALA A 42 23.80 -7.28 -6.68
C ALA A 42 24.07 -8.59 -5.91
N PRO A 43 24.88 -8.56 -4.85
CA PRO A 43 25.26 -9.78 -4.11
C PRO A 43 24.02 -10.45 -3.51
N GLY A 44 23.88 -11.76 -3.78
CA GLY A 44 22.75 -12.56 -3.30
C GLY A 44 21.45 -12.40 -4.10
N ALA A 45 21.46 -11.66 -5.21
CA ALA A 45 20.28 -11.51 -6.07
C ALA A 45 19.83 -12.85 -6.69
N ASP A 46 18.53 -13.08 -6.76
CA ASP A 46 17.96 -14.26 -7.43
C ASP A 46 18.05 -14.17 -8.96
N ALA A 47 18.02 -12.95 -9.50
CA ALA A 47 18.18 -12.64 -10.90
C ALA A 47 18.64 -11.18 -11.08
N VAL A 48 19.13 -10.84 -12.29
CA VAL A 48 19.46 -9.45 -12.67
C VAL A 48 18.98 -9.19 -14.11
N TYR A 49 18.47 -8.00 -14.35
CA TYR A 49 18.22 -7.50 -15.70
C TYR A 49 19.56 -7.05 -16.31
N LEU A 50 20.00 -7.72 -17.34
CA LEU A 50 21.18 -7.33 -18.12
C LEU A 50 20.89 -6.13 -19.01
N ASN A 51 19.69 -6.13 -19.63
CA ASN A 51 19.24 -5.01 -20.46
C ASN A 51 17.69 -4.94 -20.51
N ILE A 52 17.18 -3.72 -20.50
CA ILE A 52 15.77 -3.39 -20.77
C ILE A 52 15.75 -2.35 -21.90
N GLU A 53 14.78 -2.45 -22.80
CA GLU A 53 14.50 -1.43 -23.81
C GLU A 53 12.98 -1.27 -23.93
N GLU A 54 12.51 -0.03 -23.79
CA GLU A 54 11.11 0.33 -23.92
C GLU A 54 10.98 1.54 -24.83
N ILE A 55 10.26 1.37 -25.96
CA ILE A 55 10.12 2.39 -26.98
C ILE A 55 8.65 2.57 -27.29
N SER A 56 8.13 3.76 -27.02
CA SER A 56 6.76 4.16 -27.35
C SER A 56 6.75 5.19 -28.48
N ASN A 57 5.81 5.04 -29.42
CA ASN A 57 5.67 5.93 -30.57
C ASN A 57 4.20 6.21 -30.86
N ASP A 58 3.70 7.37 -30.43
CA ASP A 58 2.30 7.73 -30.61
C ASP A 58 1.93 8.00 -32.08
N PRO A 59 2.74 8.71 -32.91
CA PRO A 59 2.47 8.83 -34.34
C PRO A 59 2.32 7.52 -35.09
N LEU A 60 2.94 6.46 -34.62
CA LEU A 60 2.86 5.11 -35.19
C LEU A 60 2.00 4.14 -34.37
N HIS A 61 1.42 4.61 -33.27
CA HIS A 61 0.48 3.88 -32.40
C HIS A 61 1.01 2.56 -31.85
N TYR A 62 2.27 2.50 -31.43
CA TYR A 62 2.84 1.30 -30.82
C TYR A 62 3.75 1.59 -29.63
N GLU A 63 3.91 0.58 -28.80
CA GLU A 63 4.92 0.48 -27.75
C GLU A 63 5.60 -0.89 -27.87
N THR A 64 6.93 -0.90 -27.77
CA THR A 64 7.71 -2.15 -27.73
C THR A 64 8.44 -2.26 -26.40
N PHE A 65 8.50 -3.48 -25.91
CA PHE A 65 9.25 -3.83 -24.71
C PHE A 65 10.20 -4.98 -25.01
N TYR A 66 11.43 -4.88 -24.53
CA TYR A 66 12.44 -5.92 -24.58
C TYR A 66 13.12 -6.06 -23.23
N ALA A 67 13.35 -7.30 -22.78
CA ALA A 67 14.11 -7.60 -21.60
C ALA A 67 15.08 -8.77 -21.81
N ARG A 68 16.24 -8.66 -21.17
CA ARG A 68 17.26 -9.70 -21.08
C ARG A 68 17.65 -9.87 -19.62
N ILE A 69 17.48 -11.09 -19.08
CA ILE A 69 17.55 -11.39 -17.66
C ILE A 69 18.51 -12.56 -17.42
N LYS A 70 19.40 -12.46 -16.44
CA LYS A 70 20.21 -13.58 -15.95
C LYS A 70 19.57 -14.17 -14.71
N VAL A 71 19.28 -15.47 -14.74
CA VAL A 71 18.77 -16.24 -13.60
C VAL A 71 19.97 -16.73 -12.76
N LEU A 72 19.97 -16.43 -11.46
CA LEU A 72 21.10 -16.76 -10.57
C LEU A 72 20.74 -17.82 -9.51
N THR A 73 19.47 -17.95 -9.15
CA THR A 73 18.97 -18.94 -8.18
C THR A 73 17.68 -19.61 -8.66
N GLU A 74 17.22 -20.62 -7.93
CA GLU A 74 15.93 -21.29 -8.21
C GLU A 74 14.75 -20.31 -8.20
N LYS A 75 14.74 -19.34 -7.28
CA LYS A 75 13.68 -18.33 -7.20
C LYS A 75 13.68 -17.39 -8.42
N GLY A 76 14.84 -17.10 -8.98
CA GLY A 76 14.93 -16.28 -10.19
C GLY A 76 14.25 -16.90 -11.42
N LYS A 77 13.94 -18.20 -11.41
CA LYS A 77 13.21 -18.90 -12.47
C LYS A 77 11.75 -18.44 -12.61
N ASP A 78 11.19 -17.84 -11.59
CA ASP A 78 9.82 -17.30 -11.63
C ASP A 78 9.66 -16.20 -12.70
N LEU A 79 10.74 -15.54 -13.10
CA LEU A 79 10.77 -14.57 -14.19
C LEU A 79 10.55 -15.20 -15.60
N ALA A 80 10.49 -16.52 -15.70
CA ALA A 80 10.13 -17.22 -16.93
C ALA A 80 8.67 -16.99 -17.34
N THR A 81 7.79 -16.72 -16.38
CA THR A 81 6.39 -16.39 -16.64
C THR A 81 6.25 -14.90 -16.88
N VAL A 82 5.94 -14.51 -18.10
CA VAL A 82 5.77 -13.12 -18.50
C VAL A 82 4.28 -12.81 -18.66
N GLU A 83 3.83 -11.78 -17.99
CA GLU A 83 2.45 -11.30 -18.01
C GLU A 83 2.40 -9.88 -18.58
N VAL A 84 1.65 -9.69 -19.67
CA VAL A 84 1.50 -8.39 -20.33
C VAL A 84 0.05 -7.92 -20.22
N PRO A 85 -0.26 -6.99 -19.31
CA PRO A 85 -1.59 -6.41 -19.18
C PRO A 85 -1.89 -5.47 -20.36
N TYR A 86 -3.15 -5.42 -20.79
CA TYR A 86 -3.59 -4.53 -21.87
C TYR A 86 -5.11 -4.24 -21.80
N LEU A 87 -5.54 -3.13 -22.37
CA LEU A 87 -6.97 -2.79 -22.50
C LEU A 87 -7.54 -3.49 -23.75
N ARG A 88 -8.45 -4.44 -23.55
CA ARG A 88 -9.14 -5.12 -24.65
C ARG A 88 -10.07 -4.15 -25.39
N GLY A 89 -10.24 -4.41 -26.69
CA GLY A 89 -11.08 -3.58 -27.56
C GLY A 89 -10.38 -2.38 -28.17
N GLY A 90 -9.33 -1.85 -27.51
CA GLY A 90 -8.52 -0.76 -28.04
C GLY A 90 -7.07 -1.17 -28.35
N PHE A 91 -6.47 -1.94 -27.45
CA PHE A 91 -5.07 -2.34 -27.53
C PHE A 91 -4.91 -3.80 -27.92
N LYS A 92 -3.80 -4.14 -28.58
CA LYS A 92 -3.47 -5.53 -28.97
C LYS A 92 -2.01 -5.80 -28.65
N VAL A 93 -1.75 -6.91 -27.99
CA VAL A 93 -0.39 -7.42 -27.80
C VAL A 93 -0.01 -8.28 -29.00
N THR A 94 1.04 -7.90 -29.70
CA THR A 94 1.54 -8.50 -30.93
C THR A 94 3.04 -8.72 -30.84
N ASP A 95 3.65 -9.31 -31.86
CA ASP A 95 5.10 -9.56 -32.00
C ASP A 95 5.78 -10.17 -30.77
N VAL A 96 5.06 -11.06 -30.07
CA VAL A 96 5.60 -11.77 -28.91
C VAL A 96 6.63 -12.79 -29.37
N ALA A 97 7.86 -12.62 -28.93
CA ALA A 97 8.96 -13.55 -29.17
C ALA A 97 9.80 -13.68 -27.88
N GLY A 98 10.40 -14.84 -27.70
CA GLY A 98 11.26 -15.08 -26.55
C GLY A 98 12.15 -16.31 -26.75
N ARG A 99 13.12 -16.44 -25.87
CA ARG A 99 14.02 -17.60 -25.82
C ARG A 99 14.66 -17.74 -24.46
N THR A 100 15.04 -18.97 -24.14
CA THR A 100 15.94 -19.27 -23.03
C THR A 100 17.30 -19.64 -23.60
N ILE A 101 18.37 -19.13 -23.03
CA ILE A 101 19.74 -19.46 -23.38
C ILE A 101 20.38 -20.13 -22.16
N HIS A 102 20.78 -21.38 -22.26
CA HIS A 102 21.44 -22.11 -21.20
C HIS A 102 22.88 -21.65 -21.01
N ALA A 103 23.50 -22.00 -19.89
CA ALA A 103 24.88 -21.63 -19.58
C ALA A 103 25.92 -22.21 -20.56
N ASP A 104 25.60 -23.28 -21.24
CA ASP A 104 26.42 -23.88 -22.32
C ASP A 104 26.22 -23.21 -23.69
N GLY A 105 25.34 -22.21 -23.78
CA GLY A 105 25.02 -21.48 -25.00
C GLY A 105 23.88 -22.09 -25.84
N GLN A 106 23.25 -23.19 -25.40
CA GLN A 106 22.09 -23.75 -26.09
C GLN A 106 20.93 -22.77 -26.05
N ILE A 107 20.32 -22.52 -27.22
CA ILE A 107 19.19 -21.60 -27.37
C ILE A 107 17.91 -22.39 -27.58
N ILE A 108 16.91 -22.15 -26.73
CA ILE A 108 15.58 -22.77 -26.80
C ILE A 108 14.55 -21.67 -27.04
N PRO A 109 13.97 -21.58 -28.27
CA PRO A 109 13.02 -20.52 -28.58
C PRO A 109 11.66 -20.79 -27.93
N LEU A 110 10.95 -19.68 -27.61
CA LEU A 110 9.54 -19.74 -27.27
C LEU A 110 8.73 -20.23 -28.44
N VAL A 111 7.90 -21.24 -28.22
CA VAL A 111 6.99 -21.82 -29.21
C VAL A 111 5.54 -21.67 -28.74
N GLY A 112 4.65 -21.46 -29.69
CA GLY A 112 3.23 -21.29 -29.39
C GLY A 112 2.79 -19.83 -29.34
N LYS A 113 1.51 -19.62 -28.99
CA LYS A 113 0.92 -18.29 -28.81
C LYS A 113 0.70 -18.06 -27.35
N PRO A 114 0.85 -16.80 -26.88
CA PRO A 114 0.49 -16.43 -25.51
C PRO A 114 -0.98 -16.74 -25.20
N ASP A 115 -1.23 -17.17 -23.97
CA ASP A 115 -2.57 -17.28 -23.43
C ASP A 115 -3.18 -15.89 -23.26
N ASP A 116 -4.50 -15.80 -23.41
CA ASP A 116 -5.23 -14.52 -23.31
C ASP A 116 -6.29 -14.59 -22.22
N LEU A 117 -5.97 -14.05 -21.06
CA LEU A 117 -6.81 -14.09 -19.88
C LEU A 117 -7.61 -12.78 -19.74
N LEU A 118 -8.89 -12.89 -19.38
CA LEU A 118 -9.69 -11.76 -18.96
C LEU A 118 -9.47 -11.54 -17.46
N VAL A 119 -8.91 -10.39 -17.08
CA VAL A 119 -8.58 -10.05 -15.68
C VAL A 119 -9.76 -9.36 -15.01
N SER A 120 -10.32 -8.35 -15.66
CA SER A 120 -11.45 -7.61 -15.13
C SER A 120 -12.32 -7.02 -16.24
N LYS A 121 -13.59 -6.77 -15.90
CA LYS A 121 -14.53 -6.06 -16.76
C LYS A 121 -15.34 -5.09 -15.92
N LYS A 122 -15.27 -3.80 -16.26
CA LYS A 122 -16.06 -2.73 -15.64
C LYS A 122 -16.73 -1.92 -16.75
N GLY A 123 -18.07 -2.03 -16.87
CA GLY A 123 -18.80 -1.44 -17.98
C GLY A 123 -18.32 -2.00 -19.32
N ASP A 124 -17.95 -1.10 -20.24
CA ASP A 124 -17.42 -1.44 -21.57
C ASP A 124 -15.89 -1.64 -21.57
N GLN A 125 -15.22 -1.36 -20.46
CA GLN A 125 -13.76 -1.56 -20.34
C GLN A 125 -13.46 -2.98 -19.88
N GLU A 126 -12.62 -3.67 -20.64
CA GLU A 126 -12.09 -4.99 -20.31
C GLU A 126 -10.57 -4.91 -20.21
N VAL A 127 -10.03 -5.38 -19.08
CA VAL A 127 -8.57 -5.57 -18.91
C VAL A 127 -8.24 -7.01 -19.21
N GLY A 128 -7.42 -7.23 -20.22
CA GLY A 128 -6.85 -8.52 -20.58
C GLY A 128 -5.42 -8.66 -20.09
N ARG A 129 -4.91 -9.89 -20.12
CA ARG A 129 -3.51 -10.20 -19.84
C ARG A 129 -3.04 -11.28 -20.80
N LYS A 130 -1.98 -11.00 -21.57
CA LYS A 130 -1.26 -12.04 -22.31
C LYS A 130 -0.25 -12.69 -21.38
N VAL A 131 -0.24 -14.02 -21.35
CA VAL A 131 0.68 -14.81 -20.53
C VAL A 131 1.46 -15.76 -21.40
N PHE A 132 2.77 -15.81 -21.25
CA PHE A 132 3.62 -16.79 -21.90
C PHE A 132 4.77 -17.22 -21.00
N ASN A 133 5.22 -18.46 -21.14
CA ASN A 133 6.28 -19.04 -20.35
C ASN A 133 7.50 -19.30 -21.22
N LEU A 134 8.64 -18.77 -20.84
CA LEU A 134 9.91 -19.10 -21.49
C LEU A 134 10.30 -20.56 -21.17
N PRO A 135 10.71 -21.34 -22.16
CA PRO A 135 10.87 -22.77 -22.01
C PRO A 135 12.17 -23.16 -21.29
N SER A 136 12.16 -24.30 -20.60
CA SER A 136 13.35 -25.00 -20.07
C SER A 136 14.31 -24.11 -19.26
N VAL A 137 13.77 -23.31 -18.35
CA VAL A 137 14.57 -22.38 -17.54
C VAL A 137 15.30 -23.11 -16.42
N GLU A 138 16.60 -22.90 -16.33
CA GLU A 138 17.50 -23.44 -15.31
C GLU A 138 18.27 -22.31 -14.62
N VAL A 139 18.85 -22.59 -13.45
CA VAL A 139 19.81 -21.69 -12.83
C VAL A 139 21.00 -21.49 -13.77
N GLY A 140 21.37 -20.23 -13.99
CA GLY A 140 22.38 -19.86 -14.98
C GLY A 140 21.85 -19.56 -16.38
N SER A 141 20.55 -19.77 -16.66
CA SER A 141 19.93 -19.38 -17.93
C SER A 141 19.87 -17.88 -18.11
N ILE A 142 19.88 -17.44 -19.36
CA ILE A 142 19.52 -16.09 -19.77
C ILE A 142 18.13 -16.16 -20.39
N LEU A 143 17.20 -15.41 -19.86
CA LEU A 143 15.86 -15.21 -20.38
C LEU A 143 15.86 -13.98 -21.28
N GLU A 144 15.27 -14.09 -22.46
CA GLU A 144 15.21 -12.97 -23.39
C GLU A 144 13.85 -12.97 -24.09
N TYR A 145 13.15 -11.84 -24.03
CA TYR A 145 11.83 -11.72 -24.66
C TYR A 145 11.55 -10.28 -25.11
N ARG A 146 10.60 -10.18 -26.02
CA ARG A 146 10.03 -8.91 -26.48
C ARG A 146 8.56 -9.08 -26.81
N TYR A 147 7.87 -7.97 -26.80
CA TYR A 147 6.50 -7.85 -27.29
C TYR A 147 6.24 -6.44 -27.81
N GLN A 148 5.15 -6.26 -28.55
CA GLN A 148 4.64 -4.96 -28.98
C GLN A 148 3.19 -4.84 -28.53
N ILE A 149 2.81 -3.63 -28.08
CA ILE A 149 1.42 -3.25 -27.83
C ILE A 149 1.03 -2.25 -28.93
N ASP A 150 0.05 -2.61 -29.75
CA ASP A 150 -0.54 -1.71 -30.75
C ASP A 150 -1.73 -1.01 -30.11
N HIS A 151 -1.74 0.32 -30.16
CA HIS A 151 -2.73 1.17 -29.51
C HIS A 151 -3.94 1.49 -30.42
N GLY A 152 -3.98 0.99 -31.66
CA GLY A 152 -5.04 1.28 -32.62
C GLY A 152 -5.14 2.77 -32.92
N GLU A 153 -6.26 3.40 -32.62
CA GLU A 153 -6.49 4.84 -32.80
C GLU A 153 -6.19 5.66 -31.54
N TYR A 154 -5.71 5.01 -30.48
CA TYR A 154 -5.43 5.67 -29.20
C TYR A 154 -3.95 6.10 -29.11
N TYR A 155 -3.63 6.91 -28.10
CA TYR A 155 -2.27 7.29 -27.74
C TYR A 155 -1.81 6.51 -26.51
N SER A 156 -0.49 6.41 -26.31
CA SER A 156 0.05 5.57 -25.22
C SER A 156 -0.06 6.23 -23.85
N SER A 157 0.43 7.42 -23.66
CA SER A 157 0.72 7.99 -22.33
C SER A 157 1.62 7.05 -21.50
N PRO A 158 2.85 6.76 -21.97
CA PRO A 158 3.67 5.73 -21.35
C PRO A 158 4.09 6.09 -19.92
N GLU A 159 4.20 5.06 -19.09
CA GLU A 159 4.83 5.14 -17.78
C GLU A 159 6.03 4.18 -17.75
N TRP A 160 7.24 4.72 -17.63
CA TRP A 160 8.47 3.94 -17.57
C TRP A 160 8.78 3.56 -16.12
N GLU A 161 8.70 2.28 -15.80
CA GLU A 161 9.17 1.73 -14.54
C GLU A 161 10.68 1.48 -14.61
N ILE A 162 11.46 2.43 -14.11
CA ILE A 162 12.93 2.39 -14.16
C ILE A 162 13.49 1.50 -13.06
N GLN A 163 12.93 1.58 -11.84
CA GLN A 163 13.31 0.74 -10.71
C GLN A 163 12.40 -0.48 -10.63
N ARG A 164 13.00 -1.67 -10.51
CA ARG A 164 12.30 -2.95 -10.51
C ARG A 164 12.68 -3.79 -9.29
N SER A 165 12.02 -4.93 -9.10
CA SER A 165 12.32 -5.85 -8.00
C SER A 165 13.73 -6.47 -8.05
N TYR A 166 14.40 -6.40 -9.20
CA TYR A 166 15.75 -6.90 -9.39
C TYR A 166 16.66 -5.81 -9.96
N PHE A 167 17.95 -5.93 -9.70
CA PHE A 167 18.98 -5.02 -10.20
C PHE A 167 18.96 -4.91 -11.74
N VAL A 168 19.11 -3.70 -12.27
CA VAL A 168 19.13 -3.42 -13.71
C VAL A 168 20.51 -2.87 -14.12
N HIS A 169 21.26 -3.62 -14.92
CA HIS A 169 22.57 -3.17 -15.42
C HIS A 169 22.46 -2.02 -16.39
N THR A 170 21.58 -2.17 -17.38
CA THR A 170 21.34 -1.13 -18.41
C THR A 170 19.87 -1.09 -18.78
N ALA A 171 19.33 0.12 -18.97
CA ALA A 171 18.03 0.28 -19.59
C ALA A 171 17.98 1.53 -20.45
N HIS A 172 17.27 1.42 -21.58
CA HIS A 172 16.98 2.50 -22.51
C HIS A 172 15.48 2.68 -22.63
N TYR A 173 15.02 3.91 -22.43
CA TYR A 173 13.63 4.30 -22.56
C TYR A 173 13.51 5.42 -23.58
N GLN A 174 12.54 5.31 -24.51
CA GLN A 174 12.29 6.32 -25.52
C GLN A 174 10.80 6.53 -25.74
N PHE A 175 10.38 7.79 -25.86
CA PHE A 175 9.02 8.15 -26.21
C PHE A 175 8.97 9.22 -27.31
N THR A 176 8.30 8.90 -28.41
CA THR A 176 8.01 9.82 -29.51
C THR A 176 6.55 10.24 -29.42
N PRO A 177 6.25 11.44 -28.89
CA PRO A 177 4.90 11.97 -28.80
C PRO A 177 4.44 12.58 -30.12
N PHE A 178 3.16 12.93 -30.18
CA PHE A 178 2.66 13.80 -31.25
C PHE A 178 3.28 15.19 -31.16
N LYS A 179 3.88 15.65 -32.24
CA LYS A 179 4.64 16.92 -32.31
C LYS A 179 3.80 18.15 -31.98
N GLU A 180 2.52 18.10 -32.27
CA GLU A 180 1.56 19.18 -32.04
C GLU A 180 1.37 19.54 -30.58
N PHE A 181 1.65 18.60 -29.68
CA PHE A 181 1.48 18.79 -28.23
C PHE A 181 2.82 19.00 -27.50
N MET A 182 3.92 19.05 -28.24
CA MET A 182 5.23 19.27 -27.64
C MET A 182 5.35 20.67 -27.03
N PRO A 183 6.11 20.87 -25.95
CA PRO A 183 6.39 22.17 -25.39
C PRO A 183 6.97 23.13 -26.43
N GLY A 184 6.36 24.32 -26.58
CA GLY A 184 6.78 25.32 -27.56
C GLY A 184 6.27 25.09 -28.98
N ALA A 185 5.44 24.09 -29.23
CA ALA A 185 4.73 23.95 -30.50
C ALA A 185 3.76 25.11 -30.67
N HIS A 186 4.01 25.95 -31.71
CA HIS A 186 3.17 27.10 -32.05
C HIS A 186 2.49 26.87 -33.39
N GLY A 187 1.17 26.98 -33.41
CA GLY A 187 0.37 26.89 -34.62
C GLY A 187 -0.98 26.22 -34.41
N PRO A 188 -1.92 26.37 -35.37
CA PRO A 188 -3.16 25.65 -35.33
C PRO A 188 -2.85 24.14 -35.48
N THR A 189 -3.14 23.34 -34.47
CA THR A 189 -2.99 21.91 -34.58
C THR A 189 -4.08 21.36 -35.50
N SER A 190 -3.68 20.59 -36.50
CA SER A 190 -4.62 19.83 -37.34
C SER A 190 -5.19 18.62 -36.61
N MET A 191 -4.54 18.22 -35.54
CA MET A 191 -4.95 17.09 -34.70
C MET A 191 -5.89 17.57 -33.60
N TYR A 192 -7.01 16.88 -33.48
CA TYR A 192 -8.00 17.09 -32.42
C TYR A 192 -8.01 15.88 -31.48
N MET A 193 -7.45 16.06 -30.29
CA MET A 193 -7.48 15.06 -29.22
C MET A 193 -8.35 15.56 -28.07
N LEU A 194 -9.09 14.63 -27.49
CA LEU A 194 -9.85 14.85 -26.28
C LEU A 194 -9.24 13.99 -25.15
N ASP A 195 -9.18 14.54 -23.94
CA ASP A 195 -8.87 13.77 -22.76
C ASP A 195 -10.07 12.87 -22.35
N GLY A 196 -9.89 12.01 -21.35
CA GLY A 196 -10.92 11.10 -20.85
C GLY A 196 -12.22 11.78 -20.37
N ARG A 197 -12.24 13.13 -20.27
CA ARG A 197 -13.42 13.95 -19.93
C ARG A 197 -13.98 14.73 -21.12
N GLY A 198 -13.49 14.45 -22.32
CA GLY A 198 -13.96 15.12 -23.54
C GLY A 198 -13.44 16.55 -23.70
N ARG A 199 -12.40 16.99 -22.98
CA ARG A 199 -11.79 18.31 -23.13
C ARG A 199 -10.64 18.24 -24.14
N ARG A 200 -10.47 19.34 -24.89
CA ARG A 200 -9.38 19.42 -25.87
C ARG A 200 -8.03 19.36 -25.19
N VAL A 201 -7.18 18.42 -25.61
CA VAL A 201 -5.77 18.35 -25.22
C VAL A 201 -5.00 19.51 -25.86
N ASN A 202 -4.18 20.19 -25.08
CA ASN A 202 -3.38 21.34 -25.51
C ASN A 202 -1.88 21.10 -25.39
N SER A 203 -1.45 20.22 -24.50
CA SER A 203 -0.04 19.97 -24.21
C SER A 203 0.24 18.56 -23.73
N LEU A 204 1.46 18.11 -24.03
CA LEU A 204 2.10 16.98 -23.36
C LEU A 204 2.79 17.50 -22.09
N ILE A 205 2.56 16.82 -20.99
CA ILE A 205 3.27 17.04 -19.73
C ILE A 205 3.85 15.73 -19.24
N TRP A 206 4.85 15.81 -18.35
CA TRP A 206 5.47 14.64 -17.76
C TRP A 206 5.85 14.89 -16.30
N TRP A 207 5.97 13.82 -15.58
CA TRP A 207 6.54 13.78 -14.25
C TRP A 207 7.67 12.74 -14.25
N ALA A 208 8.76 13.01 -13.55
CA ALA A 208 9.91 12.12 -13.51
C ALA A 208 10.54 12.11 -12.11
N ASN A 209 10.73 10.91 -11.58
CA ASN A 209 11.64 10.61 -10.48
C ASN A 209 12.74 9.70 -11.03
N LEU A 210 13.97 10.20 -11.08
CA LEU A 210 15.10 9.54 -11.74
C LEU A 210 16.26 9.33 -10.77
N PRO A 211 17.12 8.33 -11.01
CA PRO A 211 18.37 8.17 -10.26
C PRO A 211 19.21 9.45 -10.30
N GLU A 212 20.02 9.66 -9.25
CA GLU A 212 20.88 10.83 -9.12
C GLU A 212 21.74 11.03 -10.38
N GLY A 213 21.79 12.27 -10.87
CA GLY A 213 22.56 12.65 -12.06
C GLY A 213 21.91 12.28 -13.40
N LYS A 214 20.79 11.56 -13.41
CA LYS A 214 20.05 11.27 -14.64
C LYS A 214 18.99 12.33 -14.91
N LYS A 215 18.74 12.57 -16.21
CA LYS A 215 17.74 13.54 -16.65
C LYS A 215 16.98 12.97 -17.85
N LEU A 216 15.71 13.35 -17.94
CA LEU A 216 14.92 13.11 -19.13
C LEU A 216 15.39 14.07 -20.22
N GLU A 217 15.82 13.55 -21.37
CA GLU A 217 16.35 14.33 -22.48
C GLU A 217 15.32 14.43 -23.59
N LEU A 218 15.09 15.67 -24.07
CA LEU A 218 14.37 15.92 -25.30
C LEU A 218 15.36 16.04 -26.45
N ASN A 219 15.37 15.05 -27.33
CA ASN A 219 16.31 14.98 -28.46
C ASN A 219 15.87 15.84 -29.64
N ALA A 220 16.84 16.23 -30.48
CA ALA A 220 16.59 17.02 -31.69
C ALA A 220 15.62 16.36 -32.68
N GLY A 221 15.47 15.02 -32.59
CA GLY A 221 14.48 14.25 -33.36
C GLY A 221 13.04 14.38 -32.86
N GLY A 222 12.80 15.09 -31.77
CA GLY A 222 11.47 15.29 -31.19
C GLY A 222 10.97 14.09 -30.38
N TYR A 223 11.86 13.37 -29.72
CA TYR A 223 11.53 12.28 -28.81
C TYR A 223 12.22 12.49 -27.45
N PHE A 224 11.61 12.02 -26.40
CA PHE A 224 12.19 11.94 -25.07
C PHE A 224 12.96 10.64 -24.91
N SER A 225 14.09 10.68 -24.19
CA SER A 225 14.81 9.47 -23.83
C SER A 225 15.49 9.58 -22.47
N VAL A 226 15.76 8.44 -21.87
CA VAL A 226 16.63 8.30 -20.72
C VAL A 226 17.39 6.98 -20.79
N ASP A 227 18.70 7.07 -20.58
CA ASP A 227 19.59 5.91 -20.42
C ASP A 227 20.02 5.80 -18.96
N VAL A 228 19.76 4.65 -18.36
CA VAL A 228 20.17 4.37 -16.98
C VAL A 228 21.07 3.14 -16.91
N THR A 229 21.94 3.16 -15.92
CA THR A 229 22.86 2.06 -15.63
C THR A 229 22.90 1.83 -14.14
N ASP A 230 23.05 0.55 -13.76
CA ASP A 230 23.24 0.14 -12.37
C ASP A 230 22.13 0.63 -11.42
N VAL A 231 20.88 0.42 -11.84
CA VAL A 231 19.73 0.76 -11.01
C VAL A 231 19.53 -0.30 -9.94
N PRO A 232 19.59 0.08 -8.64
CA PRO A 232 19.38 -0.87 -7.56
C PRO A 232 17.93 -1.41 -7.57
N PRO A 233 17.72 -2.62 -7.03
CA PRO A 233 16.36 -3.14 -6.87
C PRO A 233 15.54 -2.26 -5.93
N ILE A 234 14.23 -2.42 -5.99
CA ILE A 234 13.33 -1.83 -4.98
C ILE A 234 13.78 -2.34 -3.61
N PRO A 235 14.06 -1.47 -2.63
CA PRO A 235 14.44 -1.89 -1.30
C PRO A 235 13.37 -2.79 -0.66
N ASP A 236 13.79 -3.80 0.09
CA ASP A 236 12.93 -4.60 0.95
C ASP A 236 13.30 -4.27 2.40
N GLU A 237 12.74 -3.18 2.90
CA GLU A 237 12.98 -2.65 4.24
C GLU A 237 11.67 -2.61 5.03
N ASP A 238 11.72 -2.94 6.31
CA ASP A 238 10.55 -2.82 7.19
C ASP A 238 10.04 -1.38 7.27
N TYR A 239 8.72 -1.21 7.35
CA TYR A 239 8.10 0.11 7.51
C TYR A 239 8.43 1.10 6.39
N MET A 240 8.47 0.64 5.15
CA MET A 240 8.64 1.55 4.01
C MET A 240 7.37 2.35 3.73
N PRO A 241 7.50 3.59 3.23
CA PRO A 241 6.37 4.27 2.61
C PRO A 241 5.83 3.47 1.42
N PRO A 242 4.63 3.78 0.92
CA PRO A 242 4.13 3.16 -0.30
C PRO A 242 5.15 3.28 -1.43
N ILE A 243 5.40 2.16 -2.09
CA ILE A 243 6.44 2.02 -3.13
C ILE A 243 6.30 3.09 -4.22
N ASP A 244 5.08 3.37 -4.67
CA ASP A 244 4.79 4.38 -5.71
C ASP A 244 5.29 5.80 -5.36
N SER A 245 5.54 6.07 -4.08
CA SER A 245 5.98 7.39 -3.61
C SER A 245 7.47 7.68 -3.84
N PHE A 246 8.30 6.66 -4.08
CA PHE A 246 9.75 6.82 -4.22
C PHE A 246 10.36 6.09 -5.42
N LEU A 247 9.61 5.24 -6.11
CA LEU A 247 10.12 4.54 -7.30
C LEU A 247 10.70 5.48 -8.34
N TYR A 248 11.84 5.08 -8.93
CA TYR A 248 12.33 5.73 -10.13
C TYR A 248 11.40 5.39 -11.29
N LYS A 249 10.69 6.41 -11.79
CA LYS A 249 9.76 6.28 -12.90
C LYS A 249 9.58 7.59 -13.66
N VAL A 250 9.10 7.50 -14.90
CA VAL A 250 8.69 8.64 -15.71
C VAL A 250 7.29 8.38 -16.23
N SER A 251 6.40 9.33 -16.05
CA SER A 251 5.03 9.27 -16.58
C SER A 251 4.77 10.41 -17.53
N PHE A 252 4.21 10.12 -18.71
CA PHE A 252 3.80 11.11 -19.71
C PHE A 252 2.28 11.11 -19.85
N TYR A 253 1.70 12.29 -20.02
CA TYR A 253 0.27 12.41 -20.25
C TYR A 253 -0.09 13.65 -21.05
N TYR A 254 -1.11 13.52 -21.88
CA TYR A 254 -1.67 14.61 -22.66
C TYR A 254 -2.79 15.28 -21.86
N LYS A 255 -2.70 16.59 -21.63
CA LYS A 255 -3.63 17.36 -20.81
C LYS A 255 -4.04 18.67 -21.45
N SER A 256 -5.13 19.22 -20.94
CA SER A 256 -5.63 20.54 -21.31
C SER A 256 -4.98 21.69 -20.53
N ALA A 257 -4.06 21.40 -19.61
CA ALA A 257 -3.35 22.38 -18.78
C ALA A 257 -1.85 22.35 -19.04
N ALA A 258 -1.20 23.50 -18.93
CA ALA A 258 0.23 23.67 -19.22
C ALA A 258 1.13 23.60 -17.97
N ASN A 259 0.58 23.76 -16.78
CA ASN A 259 1.30 23.73 -15.50
C ASN A 259 0.43 23.19 -14.36
N ALA A 260 1.06 22.85 -13.24
CA ALA A 260 0.37 22.24 -12.09
C ALA A 260 -0.72 23.15 -11.48
N GLY A 261 -0.48 24.47 -11.40
CA GLY A 261 -1.48 25.40 -10.86
C GLY A 261 -2.77 25.41 -11.69
N ASP A 262 -2.66 25.55 -13.00
CA ASP A 262 -3.81 25.54 -13.92
C ASP A 262 -4.49 24.18 -13.95
N PHE A 263 -3.69 23.09 -13.91
CA PHE A 263 -4.21 21.73 -13.87
C PHE A 263 -5.12 21.54 -12.65
N TRP A 264 -4.58 21.76 -11.46
CA TRP A 264 -5.32 21.50 -10.22
C TRP A 264 -6.49 22.46 -10.03
N ALA A 265 -6.36 23.73 -10.41
CA ALA A 265 -7.48 24.67 -10.39
C ALA A 265 -8.64 24.19 -11.28
N THR A 266 -8.32 23.69 -12.48
CA THR A 266 -9.32 23.17 -13.43
C THR A 266 -9.92 21.86 -12.94
N GLU A 267 -9.09 20.89 -12.55
CA GLU A 267 -9.52 19.57 -12.11
C GLU A 267 -10.32 19.64 -10.81
N ALA A 268 -9.84 20.40 -9.82
CA ALA A 268 -10.56 20.58 -8.57
C ALA A 268 -11.91 21.27 -8.75
N THR A 269 -11.97 22.25 -9.67
CA THR A 269 -13.25 22.91 -10.00
C THR A 269 -14.24 21.95 -10.67
N GLN A 270 -13.78 21.13 -11.60
CA GLN A 270 -14.64 20.14 -12.26
C GLN A 270 -15.08 19.06 -11.26
N TRP A 271 -14.15 18.50 -10.50
CA TRP A 271 -14.45 17.55 -9.43
C TRP A 271 -15.48 18.12 -8.44
N SER A 272 -15.31 19.38 -8.01
CA SER A 272 -16.26 20.04 -7.11
C SER A 272 -17.68 20.09 -7.68
N LYS A 273 -17.84 20.37 -8.99
CA LYS A 273 -19.13 20.35 -9.67
C LYS A 273 -19.72 18.93 -9.74
N ASP A 274 -18.89 17.93 -9.99
CA ASP A 274 -19.32 16.53 -10.06
C ASP A 274 -19.82 16.06 -8.67
N VAL A 275 -19.10 16.45 -7.59
CA VAL A 275 -19.53 16.23 -6.20
C VAL A 275 -20.86 16.91 -5.91
N ASP A 276 -21.02 18.19 -6.26
CA ASP A 276 -22.25 18.93 -6.00
C ASP A 276 -23.46 18.34 -6.79
N LYS A 277 -23.21 17.83 -7.98
CA LYS A 277 -24.22 17.13 -8.78
C LYS A 277 -24.61 15.80 -8.14
N PHE A 278 -23.66 14.99 -7.69
CA PHE A 278 -23.95 13.72 -7.02
C PHE A 278 -24.65 13.94 -5.67
N ALA A 279 -24.16 14.91 -4.88
CA ALA A 279 -24.67 15.26 -3.56
C ALA A 279 -25.87 16.24 -3.61
N GLU A 280 -26.67 16.21 -4.70
CA GLU A 280 -27.86 17.04 -4.83
C GLU A 280 -28.86 16.76 -3.71
N GLN A 281 -29.42 17.82 -3.12
CA GLN A 281 -30.41 17.74 -2.06
C GLN A 281 -31.80 17.44 -2.66
N SER A 282 -32.00 16.23 -3.19
CA SER A 282 -33.26 15.79 -3.76
C SER A 282 -34.39 15.75 -2.74
N LYS A 283 -35.63 15.60 -3.20
CA LYS A 283 -36.80 15.41 -2.31
C LYS A 283 -36.60 14.18 -1.42
N THR A 284 -36.11 13.07 -2.00
CA THR A 284 -35.82 11.81 -1.27
C THR A 284 -34.84 12.03 -0.12
N ILE A 285 -33.74 12.76 -0.35
CA ILE A 285 -32.75 13.04 0.67
C ILE A 285 -33.31 13.95 1.77
N ARG A 286 -34.09 14.99 1.41
CA ARG A 286 -34.74 15.87 2.42
C ARG A 286 -35.72 15.10 3.30
N GLU A 287 -36.52 14.21 2.72
CA GLU A 287 -37.46 13.36 3.47
C GLU A 287 -36.74 12.38 4.39
N ALA A 288 -35.64 11.76 3.90
CA ALA A 288 -34.80 10.88 4.70
C ALA A 288 -34.21 11.62 5.92
N VAL A 289 -33.65 12.80 5.69
CA VAL A 289 -33.07 13.64 6.75
C VAL A 289 -34.14 14.05 7.77
N ALA A 290 -35.32 14.50 7.32
CA ALA A 290 -36.43 14.88 8.22
C ALA A 290 -36.91 13.72 9.10
N GLY A 291 -36.77 12.47 8.64
CA GLY A 291 -37.07 11.27 9.41
C GLY A 291 -35.99 10.87 10.43
N LEU A 292 -34.77 11.38 10.31
CA LEU A 292 -33.62 11.01 11.14
C LEU A 292 -33.28 12.03 12.23
N ILE A 293 -33.59 13.31 12.00
CA ILE A 293 -33.26 14.40 12.92
C ILE A 293 -34.50 15.05 13.52
N ALA A 294 -34.39 15.62 14.70
CA ALA A 294 -35.44 16.38 15.36
C ALA A 294 -35.18 17.90 15.28
N PRO A 295 -36.19 18.77 15.33
CA PRO A 295 -36.02 20.22 15.32
C PRO A 295 -35.17 20.76 16.49
N ALA A 296 -35.12 20.03 17.61
CA ALA A 296 -34.36 20.41 18.79
C ALA A 296 -32.90 19.90 18.78
N ASP A 297 -32.50 19.11 17.77
CA ASP A 297 -31.13 18.57 17.68
C ASP A 297 -30.12 19.71 17.44
N THR A 298 -29.01 19.63 18.15
CA THR A 298 -27.84 20.49 17.91
C THR A 298 -27.20 20.16 16.56
N GLU A 299 -26.29 20.99 16.06
CA GLU A 299 -25.52 20.68 14.84
C GLU A 299 -24.77 19.35 14.98
N GLU A 300 -24.15 19.09 16.15
CA GLU A 300 -23.45 17.86 16.43
C GLU A 300 -24.40 16.64 16.47
N ASP A 301 -25.58 16.75 17.11
CA ASP A 301 -26.57 15.68 17.17
C ASP A 301 -27.04 15.30 15.75
N LYS A 302 -27.35 16.30 14.92
CA LYS A 302 -27.70 16.09 13.52
C LYS A 302 -26.60 15.35 12.77
N ALA A 303 -25.38 15.84 12.85
CA ALA A 303 -24.21 15.26 12.18
C ALA A 303 -24.00 13.80 12.59
N ARG A 304 -24.05 13.48 13.88
CA ARG A 304 -23.90 12.12 14.42
C ARG A 304 -25.03 11.17 14.02
N LYS A 305 -26.28 11.61 14.02
CA LYS A 305 -27.42 10.80 13.60
C LYS A 305 -27.35 10.45 12.13
N LEU A 306 -27.00 11.42 11.27
CA LEU A 306 -26.83 11.21 9.84
C LEU A 306 -25.63 10.29 9.55
N TYR A 307 -24.53 10.46 10.30
CA TYR A 307 -23.35 9.60 10.19
C TYR A 307 -23.69 8.14 10.53
N ALA A 308 -24.38 7.92 11.64
CA ALA A 308 -24.84 6.59 12.04
C ALA A 308 -25.76 5.95 10.98
N ALA A 309 -26.64 6.75 10.33
CA ALA A 309 -27.54 6.27 9.30
C ALA A 309 -26.78 5.79 8.05
N VAL A 310 -25.75 6.50 7.59
CA VAL A 310 -24.96 6.07 6.42
C VAL A 310 -24.01 4.93 6.79
N GLN A 311 -23.48 4.90 8.01
CA GLN A 311 -22.67 3.77 8.51
C GLN A 311 -23.48 2.47 8.62
N ALA A 312 -24.81 2.53 8.72
CA ALA A 312 -25.67 1.35 8.74
C ALA A 312 -25.89 0.72 7.36
N LEU A 313 -25.58 1.44 6.26
CA LEU A 313 -25.74 0.94 4.90
C LEU A 313 -24.74 -0.17 4.57
N ASP A 314 -25.03 -0.98 3.56
CA ASP A 314 -24.10 -1.96 2.99
C ASP A 314 -23.03 -1.22 2.20
N ASN A 315 -21.81 -1.16 2.76
CA ASN A 315 -20.65 -0.66 2.05
C ASN A 315 -20.01 -1.79 1.24
N THR A 316 -20.05 -1.68 -0.08
CA THR A 316 -19.63 -2.75 -1.00
C THR A 316 -18.13 -3.00 -1.01
N ASP A 317 -17.31 -2.08 -0.49
CA ASP A 317 -15.87 -2.29 -0.33
C ASP A 317 -15.54 -3.17 0.89
N TYR A 318 -16.49 -3.29 1.82
CA TYR A 318 -16.35 -4.09 3.06
C TYR A 318 -17.21 -5.36 3.08
N SER A 319 -18.22 -5.43 2.24
CA SER A 319 -19.07 -6.61 2.10
C SER A 319 -18.53 -7.60 1.07
N ARG A 320 -19.11 -8.80 1.01
CA ARG A 320 -18.81 -9.78 -0.04
C ARG A 320 -19.17 -9.19 -1.41
N ARG A 321 -18.21 -9.22 -2.32
CA ARG A 321 -18.42 -8.76 -3.70
C ARG A 321 -19.52 -9.59 -4.37
N LYS A 322 -20.55 -8.92 -4.84
CA LYS A 322 -21.69 -9.55 -5.53
C LYS A 322 -21.33 -9.79 -7.00
N SER A 323 -21.78 -10.91 -7.56
CA SER A 323 -21.63 -11.19 -8.99
C SER A 323 -22.54 -10.30 -9.83
N GLY A 324 -22.23 -10.11 -11.12
CA GLY A 324 -23.08 -9.32 -12.02
C GLY A 324 -24.51 -9.86 -12.14
N SER A 325 -24.73 -11.16 -11.97
CA SER A 325 -26.07 -11.78 -11.93
C SER A 325 -26.82 -11.42 -10.64
N GLU A 326 -26.15 -11.44 -9.48
CA GLU A 326 -26.72 -11.01 -8.20
C GLU A 326 -27.08 -9.52 -8.21
N LEU A 327 -26.22 -8.66 -8.75
CA LEU A 327 -26.51 -7.24 -8.89
C LEU A 327 -27.79 -7.00 -9.75
N LYS A 328 -27.93 -7.71 -10.87
CA LYS A 328 -29.13 -7.65 -11.71
C LYS A 328 -30.37 -8.17 -10.97
N GLN A 329 -30.28 -9.29 -10.27
CA GLN A 329 -31.37 -9.87 -9.50
C GLN A 329 -31.84 -8.95 -8.36
N LEU A 330 -30.89 -8.33 -7.66
CA LEU A 330 -31.13 -7.37 -6.59
C LEU A 330 -31.49 -5.98 -7.11
N LYS A 331 -31.46 -5.76 -8.42
CA LYS A 331 -31.71 -4.47 -9.08
C LYS A 331 -30.75 -3.35 -8.59
N LEU A 332 -29.57 -3.72 -8.13
CA LEU A 332 -28.55 -2.77 -7.73
C LEU A 332 -27.86 -2.20 -8.97
N LYS A 333 -27.65 -0.90 -8.98
CA LYS A 333 -27.00 -0.17 -10.08
C LYS A 333 -25.91 0.73 -9.49
N GLU A 334 -24.95 1.08 -10.30
CA GLU A 334 -24.01 2.16 -9.99
C GLU A 334 -24.82 3.45 -9.68
N ALA A 335 -24.56 4.05 -8.52
CA ALA A 335 -25.26 5.25 -8.12
C ALA A 335 -24.81 6.45 -8.96
N ARG A 336 -25.74 7.26 -9.41
CA ARG A 336 -25.48 8.50 -10.13
C ARG A 336 -25.74 9.73 -9.27
N HIS A 337 -26.50 9.56 -8.21
CA HIS A 337 -26.87 10.57 -7.24
C HIS A 337 -26.95 9.96 -5.84
N ALA A 338 -26.80 10.78 -4.82
CA ALA A 338 -26.87 10.36 -3.42
C ALA A 338 -28.16 9.60 -3.07
N GLU A 339 -29.29 9.95 -3.69
CA GLU A 339 -30.56 9.26 -3.47
C GLU A 339 -30.56 7.81 -3.97
N ASP A 340 -29.76 7.47 -4.97
CA ASP A 340 -29.65 6.09 -5.46
C ASP A 340 -29.04 5.20 -4.37
N SER A 341 -27.94 5.60 -3.75
CA SER A 341 -27.30 4.89 -2.64
C SER A 341 -28.24 4.78 -1.43
N TRP A 342 -28.97 5.86 -1.11
CA TRP A 342 -29.95 5.83 -0.03
C TRP A 342 -31.09 4.84 -0.30
N ASN A 343 -31.64 4.86 -1.50
CA ASN A 343 -32.76 3.97 -1.89
C ASN A 343 -32.33 2.51 -1.98
N GLN A 344 -31.11 2.24 -2.48
CA GLN A 344 -30.53 0.90 -2.58
C GLN A 344 -30.05 0.35 -1.23
N LYS A 345 -29.93 1.21 -0.21
CA LYS A 345 -29.32 0.89 1.09
C LYS A 345 -27.90 0.31 0.95
N SER A 346 -27.19 0.70 -0.11
CA SER A 346 -25.89 0.19 -0.48
C SER A 346 -25.15 1.21 -1.35
N GLY A 347 -23.82 1.23 -1.23
CA GLY A 347 -22.91 2.02 -2.05
C GLY A 347 -21.47 1.64 -1.76
N ASP A 348 -20.54 2.09 -2.60
CA ASP A 348 -19.12 2.04 -2.28
C ASP A 348 -18.73 3.15 -1.29
N SER A 349 -17.47 3.18 -0.87
CA SER A 349 -16.98 4.15 0.12
C SER A 349 -17.14 5.60 -0.35
N GLU A 350 -16.90 5.88 -1.64
CA GLU A 350 -17.06 7.23 -2.21
C GLU A 350 -18.54 7.63 -2.27
N GLU A 351 -19.41 6.74 -2.72
CA GLU A 351 -20.86 6.96 -2.78
C GLU A 351 -21.48 7.21 -1.39
N ILE A 352 -21.03 6.48 -0.36
CA ILE A 352 -21.47 6.66 1.02
C ILE A 352 -20.98 7.99 1.60
N ALA A 353 -19.74 8.38 1.34
CA ALA A 353 -19.21 9.68 1.77
C ALA A 353 -19.99 10.84 1.13
N MET A 354 -20.28 10.75 -0.16
CA MET A 354 -21.05 11.77 -0.87
C MET A 354 -22.54 11.77 -0.47
N LEU A 355 -23.12 10.62 -0.12
CA LEU A 355 -24.47 10.55 0.47
C LEU A 355 -24.51 11.29 1.82
N TYR A 356 -23.51 11.05 2.67
CA TYR A 356 -23.40 11.77 3.94
C TYR A 356 -23.32 13.30 3.74
N LEU A 357 -22.51 13.74 2.78
CA LEU A 357 -22.39 15.14 2.39
C LEU A 357 -23.75 15.74 1.99
N ALA A 358 -24.52 15.03 1.15
CA ALA A 358 -25.86 15.45 0.73
C ALA A 358 -26.82 15.58 1.92
N MET A 359 -26.79 14.60 2.82
CA MET A 359 -27.63 14.60 4.02
C MET A 359 -27.25 15.72 5.00
N ALA A 360 -25.95 15.95 5.24
CA ALA A 360 -25.47 17.01 6.09
C ALA A 360 -25.90 18.39 5.58
N ARG A 361 -25.74 18.64 4.28
CA ARG A 361 -26.19 19.87 3.63
C ARG A 361 -27.72 20.01 3.69
N SER A 362 -28.48 18.94 3.53
CA SER A 362 -29.94 18.94 3.66
C SER A 362 -30.42 19.22 5.08
N ALA A 363 -29.62 18.89 6.10
CA ALA A 363 -29.86 19.20 7.50
C ALA A 363 -29.50 20.66 7.88
N GLY A 364 -29.00 21.45 6.92
CA GLY A 364 -28.56 22.85 7.11
C GLY A 364 -27.13 22.98 7.65
N LEU A 365 -26.35 21.89 7.69
CA LEU A 365 -24.95 21.96 8.12
C LEU A 365 -24.05 22.47 6.99
N THR A 366 -23.05 23.28 7.33
CA THR A 366 -21.99 23.62 6.39
C THR A 366 -21.07 22.42 6.21
N ALA A 367 -21.03 21.87 5.01
CA ALA A 367 -20.31 20.64 4.70
C ALA A 367 -19.62 20.69 3.33
N TYR A 368 -18.37 20.23 3.28
CA TYR A 368 -17.52 20.23 2.12
C TYR A 368 -16.90 18.83 1.90
N ALA A 369 -16.79 18.40 0.66
CA ALA A 369 -16.03 17.21 0.32
C ALA A 369 -14.52 17.51 0.31
N MET A 370 -13.73 16.49 0.63
CA MET A 370 -12.28 16.49 0.47
C MET A 370 -11.86 15.17 -0.17
N LYS A 371 -11.17 15.22 -1.31
CA LYS A 371 -10.61 14.06 -2.00
C LYS A 371 -9.13 13.97 -1.70
N VAL A 372 -8.67 12.83 -1.17
CA VAL A 372 -7.31 12.64 -0.67
C VAL A 372 -6.65 11.42 -1.29
N VAL A 373 -5.32 11.38 -1.25
CA VAL A 373 -4.57 10.16 -1.49
C VAL A 373 -4.66 9.25 -0.27
N SER A 374 -4.91 7.96 -0.47
CA SER A 374 -4.73 6.97 0.58
C SER A 374 -3.24 6.79 0.86
N ARG A 375 -2.79 7.06 2.10
CA ARG A 375 -1.39 6.87 2.51
C ARG A 375 -0.91 5.43 2.44
N SER A 376 -1.82 4.47 2.29
CA SER A 376 -1.45 3.07 2.00
C SER A 376 -1.03 2.85 0.54
N ARG A 377 -1.36 3.79 -0.36
CA ARG A 377 -1.06 3.72 -1.79
C ARG A 377 0.04 4.70 -2.21
N GLY A 378 0.03 5.91 -1.66
CA GLY A 378 1.00 6.92 -2.06
C GLY A 378 1.03 8.15 -1.16
N ILE A 379 1.91 9.07 -1.50
CA ILE A 379 2.00 10.41 -0.92
C ILE A 379 1.59 11.39 -2.01
N PHE A 380 0.69 12.33 -1.69
CA PHE A 380 0.22 13.31 -2.65
C PHE A 380 1.36 14.21 -3.14
N ASP A 381 1.61 14.18 -4.44
CA ASP A 381 2.56 15.08 -5.12
C ASP A 381 1.81 15.99 -6.08
N PRO A 382 1.65 17.29 -5.77
CA PRO A 382 0.97 18.22 -6.67
C PRO A 382 1.72 18.46 -7.98
N SER A 383 3.02 18.15 -8.09
CA SER A 383 3.77 18.22 -9.34
C SER A 383 3.42 17.07 -10.29
N TYR A 384 2.93 15.95 -9.76
CA TYR A 384 2.36 14.85 -10.53
C TYR A 384 0.91 15.18 -10.91
N MET A 385 0.72 15.84 -12.05
CA MET A 385 -0.57 16.36 -12.53
C MET A 385 -1.52 15.25 -12.99
N ASN A 386 -1.84 14.32 -12.11
CA ASN A 386 -2.78 13.23 -12.33
C ASN A 386 -3.79 13.15 -11.18
N LEU A 387 -5.10 13.25 -11.50
CA LEU A 387 -6.17 13.18 -10.52
C LEU A 387 -6.32 11.77 -9.91
N ASP A 388 -5.87 10.73 -10.62
CA ASP A 388 -5.94 9.33 -10.18
C ASP A 388 -5.04 9.03 -8.97
N GLN A 389 -4.16 10.00 -8.55
CA GLN A 389 -3.51 9.91 -7.25
C GLN A 389 -4.53 9.95 -6.09
N LEU A 390 -5.67 10.63 -6.27
CA LEU A 390 -6.67 10.87 -5.23
C LEU A 390 -7.75 9.81 -5.34
N ASP A 391 -7.87 8.96 -4.33
CA ASP A 391 -8.73 7.78 -4.35
C ASP A 391 -9.86 7.79 -3.31
N ASP A 392 -9.71 8.50 -2.18
CA ASP A 392 -10.68 8.45 -1.10
C ASP A 392 -11.36 9.81 -0.85
N THR A 393 -12.64 9.79 -0.47
CA THR A 393 -13.45 10.99 -0.23
C THR A 393 -13.87 11.09 1.24
N LEU A 394 -13.51 12.21 1.88
CA LEU A 394 -13.87 12.60 3.23
C LEU A 394 -14.87 13.75 3.24
N VAL A 395 -15.47 14.01 4.40
CA VAL A 395 -16.36 15.16 4.59
C VAL A 395 -15.88 16.04 5.73
N LEU A 396 -15.72 17.33 5.44
CA LEU A 396 -15.39 18.37 6.43
C LEU A 396 -16.68 19.11 6.77
N LEU A 397 -17.05 19.07 8.04
CA LEU A 397 -18.17 19.81 8.60
C LEU A 397 -17.69 21.06 9.32
N SER A 398 -18.55 22.08 9.41
CA SER A 398 -18.43 23.13 10.43
C SER A 398 -19.54 22.90 11.47
N ILE A 399 -19.15 22.58 12.70
CA ILE A 399 -20.07 22.38 13.84
C ILE A 399 -19.77 23.44 14.87
N ASP A 400 -20.74 24.29 15.17
CA ASP A 400 -20.58 25.45 16.06
C ASP A 400 -19.35 26.31 15.68
N GLY A 401 -19.10 26.47 14.37
CA GLY A 401 -17.98 27.21 13.82
C GLY A 401 -16.63 26.49 13.89
N LYS A 402 -16.57 25.25 14.36
CA LYS A 402 -15.32 24.45 14.42
C LYS A 402 -15.28 23.40 13.31
N PRO A 403 -14.13 23.20 12.66
CA PRO A 403 -13.99 22.18 11.64
C PRO A 403 -13.97 20.77 12.28
N VAL A 404 -14.80 19.87 11.77
CA VAL A 404 -14.84 18.45 12.15
C VAL A 404 -14.70 17.62 10.89
N LEU A 405 -13.58 16.91 10.77
CA LEU A 405 -13.36 15.97 9.67
C LEU A 405 -13.97 14.61 10.02
N VAL A 406 -14.69 14.02 9.09
CA VAL A 406 -15.30 12.70 9.23
C VAL A 406 -15.01 11.83 8.01
N ASP A 407 -15.02 10.53 8.21
CA ASP A 407 -14.68 9.50 7.23
C ASP A 407 -15.86 8.53 7.02
N PRO A 408 -16.94 8.98 6.35
CA PRO A 408 -18.17 8.18 6.25
C PRO A 408 -18.00 6.95 5.36
N GLY A 409 -17.07 6.99 4.41
CA GLY A 409 -16.73 5.87 3.54
C GLY A 409 -15.98 4.75 4.25
N GLU A 410 -15.29 5.06 5.34
CA GLU A 410 -14.53 4.09 6.13
C GLU A 410 -15.48 3.37 7.11
N LYS A 411 -15.87 2.13 6.78
CA LYS A 411 -16.81 1.35 7.60
C LYS A 411 -16.26 1.14 9.01
N MET A 412 -17.10 1.29 10.04
CA MET A 412 -16.75 1.20 11.46
C MET A 412 -15.80 2.31 11.97
N CYS A 413 -15.55 3.35 11.18
CA CYS A 413 -14.81 4.52 11.65
C CYS A 413 -15.70 5.36 12.58
N PRO A 414 -15.23 5.78 13.78
CA PRO A 414 -16.01 6.63 14.68
C PRO A 414 -16.23 8.03 14.08
N PHE A 415 -17.35 8.67 14.45
CA PHE A 415 -17.58 10.08 14.08
C PHE A 415 -16.51 11.01 14.66
N GLY A 416 -15.96 11.87 13.83
CA GLY A 416 -14.86 12.78 14.19
C GLY A 416 -13.47 12.15 14.18
N ALA A 417 -13.37 10.88 13.79
CA ALA A 417 -12.11 10.21 13.52
C ALA A 417 -11.95 9.94 12.00
N VAL A 418 -10.72 9.64 11.58
CA VAL A 418 -10.39 9.19 10.23
C VAL A 418 -9.51 7.95 10.28
N SER A 419 -9.50 7.17 9.21
CA SER A 419 -8.55 6.08 9.03
C SER A 419 -7.11 6.64 9.02
N TRP A 420 -6.12 5.85 9.47
CA TRP A 420 -4.70 6.24 9.36
C TRP A 420 -4.30 6.56 7.93
N ARG A 421 -4.92 5.89 6.95
CA ARG A 421 -4.70 6.12 5.53
C ARG A 421 -5.04 7.54 5.10
N HIS A 422 -5.95 8.16 5.81
CA HIS A 422 -6.45 9.51 5.55
C HIS A 422 -5.92 10.57 6.54
N SER A 423 -5.07 10.19 7.48
CA SER A 423 -4.45 11.09 8.46
C SER A 423 -3.14 11.66 7.92
N GLY A 424 -2.98 12.97 7.90
CA GLY A 424 -1.84 13.62 7.27
C GLY A 424 -1.80 13.43 5.74
N ALA A 425 -2.93 13.10 5.13
CA ALA A 425 -3.06 12.85 3.70
C ALA A 425 -3.32 14.16 2.93
N GLY A 426 -2.60 14.35 1.84
CA GLY A 426 -2.78 15.49 0.95
C GLY A 426 -3.87 15.24 -0.10
N GLY A 427 -4.42 16.33 -0.64
CA GLY A 427 -5.42 16.27 -1.68
C GLY A 427 -6.06 17.60 -2.02
N VAL A 428 -7.30 17.57 -2.48
CA VAL A 428 -8.10 18.75 -2.83
C VAL A 428 -9.40 18.79 -2.01
N ARG A 429 -9.85 19.96 -1.66
CA ARG A 429 -11.03 20.18 -0.82
C ARG A 429 -11.91 21.28 -1.40
N GLN A 430 -13.22 21.14 -1.26
CA GLN A 430 -14.17 22.23 -1.44
C GLN A 430 -14.05 23.26 -0.30
N SER A 431 -14.31 24.51 -0.56
CA SER A 431 -14.47 25.56 0.44
C SER A 431 -15.40 26.66 -0.06
N ALA A 432 -15.76 27.61 0.79
CA ALA A 432 -16.59 28.78 0.41
C ALA A 432 -15.89 29.64 -0.65
N GLU A 433 -14.57 29.70 -0.64
CA GLU A 433 -13.74 30.48 -1.59
C GLU A 433 -13.49 29.73 -2.90
N GLY A 434 -13.93 28.48 -2.99
CA GLY A 434 -13.68 27.56 -4.09
C GLY A 434 -12.77 26.38 -3.69
N PRO A 435 -12.58 25.42 -4.62
CA PRO A 435 -11.76 24.24 -4.35
C PRO A 435 -10.26 24.56 -4.36
N GLY A 436 -9.49 23.88 -3.50
CA GLY A 436 -8.05 24.08 -3.41
C GLY A 436 -7.34 22.94 -2.70
N TYR A 437 -6.00 23.04 -2.62
CA TYR A 437 -5.18 22.07 -1.89
C TYR A 437 -5.52 22.05 -0.40
N ALA A 438 -5.48 20.87 0.18
CA ALA A 438 -5.60 20.68 1.60
C ALA A 438 -4.86 19.43 2.06
N VAL A 439 -4.51 19.43 3.36
CA VAL A 439 -3.94 18.27 4.03
C VAL A 439 -4.80 17.97 5.25
N THR A 440 -5.13 16.73 5.48
CA THR A 440 -5.89 16.31 6.67
C THR A 440 -5.02 16.44 7.93
N PRO A 441 -5.61 16.69 9.11
CA PRO A 441 -4.84 16.73 10.35
C PRO A 441 -4.15 15.38 10.63
N PRO A 442 -2.93 15.36 11.17
CA PRO A 442 -2.31 14.15 11.68
C PRO A 442 -3.01 13.68 12.95
N GLN A 443 -3.04 12.37 13.19
CA GLN A 443 -3.52 11.78 14.43
C GLN A 443 -2.51 11.96 15.56
N ALA A 444 -3.00 11.98 16.80
CA ALA A 444 -2.16 11.91 17.98
C ALA A 444 -1.98 10.44 18.43
N TYR A 445 -0.88 10.14 19.13
CA TYR A 445 -0.67 8.81 19.70
C TYR A 445 -1.73 8.44 20.74
N SER A 446 -2.35 9.42 21.40
CA SER A 446 -3.45 9.22 22.36
C SER A 446 -4.70 8.63 21.71
N ASP A 447 -4.90 8.84 20.41
CA ASP A 447 -6.06 8.34 19.67
C ASP A 447 -5.91 6.85 19.37
N ASN A 448 -4.66 6.35 19.39
CA ASN A 448 -4.28 4.99 19.00
C ASN A 448 -3.59 4.28 20.18
N ALA A 449 -4.35 3.99 21.23
CA ALA A 449 -3.82 3.34 22.42
C ALA A 449 -4.12 1.85 22.44
N THR A 450 -3.12 1.07 22.85
CA THR A 450 -3.25 -0.35 23.18
C THR A 450 -2.81 -0.56 24.63
N LYS A 451 -3.64 -1.18 25.44
CA LYS A 451 -3.31 -1.55 26.82
C LYS A 451 -3.42 -3.06 26.97
N ARG A 452 -2.36 -3.70 27.45
CA ARG A 452 -2.27 -5.14 27.76
C ARG A 452 -2.15 -5.30 29.27
N ASP A 453 -3.17 -5.87 29.91
CA ASP A 453 -3.19 -6.16 31.35
C ASP A 453 -3.24 -7.68 31.58
N ALA A 454 -2.15 -8.26 32.05
CA ALA A 454 -2.05 -9.69 32.37
C ALA A 454 -2.00 -9.92 33.90
N SER A 455 -2.75 -10.91 34.35
CA SER A 455 -2.72 -11.42 35.74
C SER A 455 -2.39 -12.90 35.66
N ILE A 456 -1.23 -13.29 36.20
CA ILE A 456 -0.60 -14.59 35.98
C ILE A 456 -0.26 -15.23 37.34
N ALA A 457 -0.78 -16.41 37.60
CA ALA A 457 -0.29 -17.28 38.66
C ALA A 457 0.88 -18.13 38.12
N ILE A 458 1.97 -18.23 38.87
CA ILE A 458 3.18 -18.96 38.48
C ILE A 458 3.61 -19.93 39.56
N ASP A 459 4.03 -21.14 39.20
CA ASP A 459 4.60 -22.12 40.13
C ASP A 459 6.15 -22.15 40.11
N VAL A 460 6.74 -22.97 40.97
CA VAL A 460 8.20 -23.15 41.12
C VAL A 460 8.88 -23.70 39.87
N ARG A 461 8.13 -24.27 38.94
CA ARG A 461 8.63 -24.83 37.68
C ARG A 461 8.46 -23.87 36.49
N GLY A 462 7.82 -22.73 36.73
CA GLY A 462 7.53 -21.76 35.68
C GLY A 462 6.22 -22.07 34.93
N HIS A 463 5.39 -23.01 35.39
CA HIS A 463 4.07 -23.18 34.82
C HIS A 463 3.22 -21.98 35.17
N ILE A 464 2.52 -21.45 34.19
CA ILE A 464 1.63 -20.30 34.33
C ILE A 464 0.19 -20.64 33.96
N THR A 465 -0.71 -20.02 34.67
CA THR A 465 -2.13 -19.87 34.30
C THR A 465 -2.57 -18.47 34.61
N GLY A 466 -3.42 -17.89 33.75
CA GLY A 466 -3.83 -16.52 34.00
C GLY A 466 -4.81 -15.98 32.95
N SER A 467 -5.04 -14.72 33.04
CA SER A 467 -5.86 -13.96 32.08
C SER A 467 -5.13 -12.75 31.55
N LEU A 468 -5.43 -12.40 30.32
CA LEU A 468 -4.94 -11.22 29.65
C LEU A 468 -6.13 -10.44 29.09
N ARG A 469 -6.16 -9.14 29.32
CA ARG A 469 -7.09 -8.22 28.66
C ARG A 469 -6.30 -7.28 27.75
N ILE A 470 -6.69 -7.25 26.48
CA ILE A 470 -6.13 -6.30 25.51
C ILE A 470 -7.22 -5.33 25.14
N MET A 471 -7.03 -4.08 25.51
CA MET A 471 -7.92 -2.96 25.21
C MET A 471 -7.30 -2.10 24.12
N THR A 472 -8.02 -1.85 23.03
CA THR A 472 -7.53 -1.07 21.91
C THR A 472 -8.51 0.03 21.51
N THR A 473 -7.94 1.17 21.10
CA THR A 473 -8.66 2.29 20.47
C THR A 473 -8.06 2.58 19.10
N GLY A 474 -8.66 3.50 18.36
CA GLY A 474 -8.14 4.00 17.08
C GLY A 474 -7.95 2.91 16.03
N GLN A 475 -6.80 2.93 15.37
CA GLN A 475 -6.56 2.16 14.15
C GLN A 475 -6.52 0.64 14.37
N ARG A 476 -5.98 0.18 15.50
CA ARG A 476 -5.98 -1.27 15.82
C ARG A 476 -7.40 -1.79 16.05
N ALA A 477 -8.23 -1.01 16.77
CA ALA A 477 -9.64 -1.36 16.97
C ALA A 477 -10.41 -1.36 15.64
N LEU A 478 -10.20 -0.33 14.81
CA LEU A 478 -10.81 -0.22 13.49
C LEU A 478 -10.47 -1.43 12.60
N LYS A 479 -9.20 -1.81 12.54
CA LYS A 479 -8.72 -2.98 11.77
C LYS A 479 -9.48 -4.27 12.16
N TRP A 480 -9.58 -4.57 13.44
CA TRP A 480 -10.24 -5.81 13.91
C TRP A 480 -11.76 -5.76 13.72
N ARG A 481 -12.41 -4.61 13.89
CA ARG A 481 -13.84 -4.42 13.59
C ARG A 481 -14.14 -4.63 12.11
N GLN A 482 -13.33 -4.06 11.23
CA GLN A 482 -13.47 -4.27 9.79
C GLN A 482 -13.21 -5.72 9.39
N ARG A 483 -12.25 -6.39 10.05
CA ARG A 483 -12.02 -7.81 9.82
C ARG A 483 -13.24 -8.66 10.20
N ALA A 484 -13.90 -8.33 11.31
CA ALA A 484 -15.11 -8.99 11.79
C ALA A 484 -16.32 -8.83 10.84
N LEU A 485 -16.31 -7.85 9.92
CA LEU A 485 -17.34 -7.74 8.90
C LEU A 485 -17.22 -8.80 7.79
N ARG A 486 -16.05 -9.42 7.65
CA ARG A 486 -15.73 -10.33 6.53
C ARG A 486 -15.66 -11.81 6.90
N ILE A 487 -15.50 -12.11 8.18
CA ILE A 487 -15.35 -13.46 8.70
C ILE A 487 -16.23 -13.64 9.93
N ASP A 488 -16.52 -14.88 10.29
CA ASP A 488 -17.28 -15.19 11.52
C ASP A 488 -16.39 -15.05 12.78
N GLU A 489 -17.04 -15.08 13.95
CA GLU A 489 -16.35 -14.87 15.23
C GLU A 489 -15.33 -15.99 15.53
N ALA A 490 -15.58 -17.22 15.11
CA ALA A 490 -14.66 -18.33 15.35
C ALA A 490 -13.36 -18.16 14.57
N GLU A 491 -13.45 -17.78 13.28
CA GLU A 491 -12.28 -17.48 12.46
C GLU A 491 -11.57 -16.20 12.93
N LEU A 492 -12.33 -15.18 13.39
CA LEU A 492 -11.75 -13.97 13.98
C LEU A 492 -10.92 -14.30 15.23
N LYS A 493 -11.43 -15.15 16.14
CA LYS A 493 -10.68 -15.60 17.33
C LYS A 493 -9.39 -16.30 16.93
N LYS A 494 -9.46 -17.21 15.97
CA LYS A 494 -8.29 -17.95 15.48
C LYS A 494 -7.23 -17.02 14.86
N GLU A 495 -7.63 -16.04 14.07
CA GLU A 495 -6.69 -15.04 13.54
C GLU A 495 -6.10 -14.17 14.65
N TYR A 496 -6.89 -13.80 15.65
CA TYR A 496 -6.42 -13.03 16.79
C TYR A 496 -5.44 -13.87 17.65
N ASP A 497 -5.76 -15.15 17.93
CA ASP A 497 -4.87 -16.09 18.62
C ASP A 497 -3.52 -16.20 17.92
N LYS A 498 -3.53 -16.34 16.59
CA LYS A 498 -2.30 -16.35 15.79
C LYS A 498 -1.49 -15.05 15.95
N SER A 499 -2.16 -13.91 16.09
CA SER A 499 -1.46 -12.64 16.35
C SER A 499 -0.86 -12.57 17.76
N LEU A 500 -1.44 -13.29 18.73
CA LEU A 500 -0.93 -13.40 20.09
C LEU A 500 0.31 -14.29 20.17
N GLU A 501 0.39 -15.37 19.37
CA GLU A 501 1.57 -16.24 19.28
C GLU A 501 2.85 -15.46 18.99
N ALA A 502 2.76 -14.36 18.26
CA ALA A 502 3.92 -13.53 17.94
C ALA A 502 4.44 -12.69 19.11
N ILE A 503 3.61 -12.44 20.13
CA ILE A 503 3.94 -11.52 21.23
C ILE A 503 4.10 -12.19 22.60
N VAL A 504 3.52 -13.39 22.83
CA VAL A 504 3.69 -14.12 24.09
C VAL A 504 4.98 -14.95 24.08
N PRO A 505 5.58 -15.27 25.25
CA PRO A 505 6.79 -16.09 25.33
C PRO A 505 6.61 -17.50 24.72
N ASP A 506 7.74 -18.10 24.32
CA ASP A 506 7.77 -19.51 23.92
C ASP A 506 7.24 -20.41 25.02
N GLY A 507 6.37 -21.37 24.67
CA GLY A 507 5.74 -22.29 25.60
C GLY A 507 4.50 -21.74 26.28
N VAL A 508 4.06 -20.52 25.95
CA VAL A 508 2.79 -19.94 26.42
C VAL A 508 1.75 -20.01 25.31
N GLU A 509 0.58 -20.54 25.63
CA GLU A 509 -0.62 -20.54 24.81
C GLU A 509 -1.54 -19.40 25.25
N ALA A 510 -2.08 -18.66 24.31
CA ALA A 510 -3.01 -17.56 24.53
C ALA A 510 -4.25 -17.75 23.63
N HIS A 511 -5.44 -17.85 24.23
CA HIS A 511 -6.69 -18.06 23.49
C HIS A 511 -7.73 -17.02 23.84
N VAL A 512 -8.35 -16.43 22.82
CA VAL A 512 -9.44 -15.46 22.99
C VAL A 512 -10.71 -16.18 23.48
N ASP A 513 -11.19 -15.81 24.65
CA ASP A 513 -12.46 -16.26 25.17
C ASP A 513 -13.62 -15.52 24.48
N HIS A 514 -13.57 -14.20 24.49
CA HIS A 514 -14.59 -13.35 23.84
C HIS A 514 -14.07 -11.92 23.58
N PHE A 515 -14.80 -11.20 22.71
CA PHE A 515 -14.60 -9.79 22.45
C PHE A 515 -15.73 -8.95 23.07
N LEU A 516 -15.39 -7.73 23.53
CA LEU A 516 -16.34 -6.69 23.93
C LEU A 516 -16.13 -5.46 23.07
N GLY A 517 -17.20 -4.77 22.70
CA GLY A 517 -17.15 -3.55 21.88
C GLY A 517 -16.80 -3.78 20.41
N LEU A 518 -16.92 -5.02 19.89
CA LEU A 518 -16.58 -5.35 18.52
C LEU A 518 -17.52 -4.69 17.49
N SER A 519 -18.82 -4.63 17.81
CA SER A 519 -19.86 -4.06 16.93
C SER A 519 -20.11 -2.56 17.14
N ASP A 520 -19.52 -1.94 18.15
CA ASP A 520 -19.69 -0.51 18.44
C ASP A 520 -18.40 0.24 18.11
N PRO A 521 -18.40 1.09 17.05
CA PRO A 521 -17.21 1.86 16.65
C PRO A 521 -16.74 2.85 17.73
N ASN A 522 -17.63 3.31 18.64
CA ASN A 522 -17.31 4.30 19.66
C ASN A 522 -16.82 3.68 20.98
N ALA A 523 -17.01 2.37 21.18
CA ALA A 523 -16.55 1.68 22.37
C ALA A 523 -15.04 1.37 22.32
N ILE A 524 -14.44 1.07 23.45
CA ILE A 524 -13.11 0.45 23.51
C ILE A 524 -13.30 -1.02 23.05
N LEU A 525 -12.50 -1.47 22.09
CA LEU A 525 -12.44 -2.89 21.73
C LEU A 525 -11.59 -3.62 22.76
N MET A 526 -12.17 -4.62 23.43
CA MET A 526 -11.46 -5.44 24.40
C MET A 526 -11.51 -6.92 23.99
N ALA A 527 -10.35 -7.57 23.93
CA ALA A 527 -10.23 -9.01 23.87
C ALA A 527 -9.93 -9.55 25.29
N VAL A 528 -10.72 -10.53 25.75
CA VAL A 528 -10.49 -11.27 26.98
C VAL A 528 -9.89 -12.61 26.62
N ILE A 529 -8.74 -12.94 27.20
CA ILE A 529 -7.84 -14.00 26.75
C ILE A 529 -7.44 -14.84 27.96
N SER A 530 -7.48 -16.15 27.82
CA SER A 530 -6.90 -17.11 28.77
C SER A 530 -5.46 -17.42 28.40
N LEU A 531 -4.59 -17.47 29.42
CA LEU A 531 -3.16 -17.81 29.31
C LEU A 531 -2.85 -19.11 30.05
N LYS A 532 -2.06 -19.97 29.44
CA LYS A 532 -1.51 -21.19 30.10
C LYS A 532 -0.19 -21.57 29.43
N GLY A 533 0.66 -22.29 30.16
CA GLY A 533 1.91 -22.78 29.59
C GLY A 533 3.06 -22.76 30.57
N THR A 534 4.28 -22.62 30.05
CA THR A 534 5.51 -22.54 30.85
C THR A 534 6.35 -21.38 30.35
N VAL A 535 6.84 -20.55 31.28
CA VAL A 535 7.68 -19.39 30.97
C VAL A 535 8.99 -19.46 31.74
N GLY A 536 10.06 -19.04 31.07
CA GLY A 536 11.39 -18.93 31.66
C GLY A 536 12.12 -20.26 31.86
N THR A 537 13.18 -20.22 32.66
CA THR A 537 14.04 -21.37 32.94
C THR A 537 14.11 -21.60 34.45
N SER A 538 13.70 -22.78 34.90
CA SER A 538 13.72 -23.17 36.32
C SER A 538 14.97 -24.01 36.63
N THR A 539 15.58 -23.71 37.76
CA THR A 539 16.62 -24.53 38.42
C THR A 539 16.13 -24.93 39.78
N SER A 540 16.89 -25.78 40.52
CA SER A 540 16.51 -26.19 41.88
C SER A 540 16.35 -25.01 42.86
N LYS A 541 16.91 -23.86 42.60
CA LYS A 541 16.96 -22.71 43.52
C LYS A 541 16.44 -21.40 42.93
N ARG A 542 16.29 -21.31 41.61
CA ARG A 542 15.91 -20.06 40.92
C ARG A 542 15.01 -20.36 39.74
N LEU A 543 14.11 -19.41 39.49
CA LEU A 543 13.35 -19.31 38.24
C LEU A 543 13.71 -18.00 37.58
N LEU A 544 14.19 -18.09 36.33
CA LEU A 544 14.57 -16.93 35.49
C LEU A 544 13.44 -16.68 34.49
N LEU A 545 12.86 -15.49 34.51
CA LEU A 545 11.78 -15.08 33.62
C LEU A 545 12.24 -13.93 32.71
N PRO A 546 11.73 -13.82 31.48
CA PRO A 546 11.90 -12.60 30.72
C PRO A 546 11.25 -11.43 31.46
N ALA A 547 11.91 -10.28 31.53
CA ALA A 547 11.34 -9.12 32.18
C ALA A 547 10.19 -8.52 31.37
N ALA A 548 10.35 -8.40 30.05
CA ALA A 548 9.28 -8.07 29.14
C ALA A 548 8.54 -9.37 28.76
N PHE A 549 7.36 -9.60 29.30
CA PHE A 549 6.54 -10.79 29.00
C PHE A 549 6.07 -10.80 27.56
N PHE A 550 5.53 -9.68 27.09
CA PHE A 550 5.21 -9.49 25.69
C PHE A 550 6.49 -9.10 24.93
N GLU A 551 6.54 -9.29 23.64
CA GLU A 551 7.67 -8.95 22.78
C GLU A 551 8.94 -9.82 22.98
N SER A 552 8.91 -10.82 23.86
CA SER A 552 10.05 -11.70 24.18
C SER A 552 10.51 -12.56 22.97
N ARG A 553 9.67 -12.71 21.95
CA ARG A 553 9.96 -13.42 20.70
C ARG A 553 10.31 -12.51 19.55
N GLN A 554 9.95 -11.24 19.61
CA GLN A 554 10.08 -10.35 18.47
C GLN A 554 11.53 -9.90 18.30
N HIS A 555 12.02 -9.97 17.08
CA HIS A 555 13.19 -9.17 16.71
C HIS A 555 12.78 -7.70 16.82
N THR A 556 13.47 -6.96 17.66
CA THR A 556 13.23 -5.52 17.76
C THR A 556 13.50 -4.88 16.41
N SER A 557 12.49 -4.22 15.86
CA SER A 557 12.57 -3.53 14.57
C SER A 557 13.76 -2.56 14.55
N PHE A 558 14.36 -2.35 13.39
CA PHE A 558 15.46 -1.41 13.13
C PHE A 558 16.82 -1.74 13.77
N VAL A 559 16.95 -2.79 14.57
CA VAL A 559 18.22 -3.11 15.26
C VAL A 559 19.24 -3.73 14.31
N SER A 560 18.81 -4.67 13.46
CA SER A 560 19.68 -5.43 12.57
C SER A 560 20.22 -4.63 11.38
N THR A 561 19.46 -3.69 10.85
CA THR A 561 19.80 -2.92 9.66
C THR A 561 20.65 -1.70 10.03
N GLU A 562 21.87 -1.59 9.52
CA GLU A 562 22.78 -0.47 9.85
C GLU A 562 22.47 0.79 9.06
N LYS A 563 22.10 0.65 7.80
CA LYS A 563 21.81 1.76 6.89
C LYS A 563 20.46 1.57 6.27
N ARG A 564 19.80 2.68 6.00
CA ARG A 564 18.50 2.70 5.36
C ARG A 564 18.51 3.76 4.26
N HIS A 565 17.85 3.45 3.16
CA HIS A 565 17.75 4.33 1.99
C HIS A 565 16.43 5.09 2.01
N GLU A 566 15.35 4.43 2.44
CA GLU A 566 14.02 4.99 2.42
C GLU A 566 13.58 5.50 3.80
N SER A 567 12.63 6.42 3.81
CA SER A 567 11.98 6.89 5.04
C SER A 567 11.30 5.73 5.78
N VAL A 568 11.18 5.83 7.10
CA VAL A 568 10.38 4.91 7.91
C VAL A 568 8.98 5.47 8.04
N ASP A 569 7.96 4.76 7.56
CA ASP A 569 6.55 5.08 7.76
C ASP A 569 5.92 4.13 8.78
N MET A 570 5.66 4.63 9.98
CA MET A 570 5.01 3.88 11.08
C MET A 570 3.49 3.70 10.83
N GLY A 571 2.95 4.27 9.76
CA GLY A 571 1.52 4.32 9.47
C GLY A 571 0.79 5.36 10.32
N TYR A 572 0.86 5.26 11.63
CA TYR A 572 0.24 6.19 12.58
C TYR A 572 0.99 6.23 13.92
N PRO A 573 0.91 7.36 14.66
CA PRO A 573 1.44 7.45 16.03
C PRO A 573 0.64 6.55 16.96
N GLU A 574 1.31 5.89 17.90
CA GLU A 574 0.62 4.98 18.84
C GLU A 574 1.22 4.99 20.24
N ARG A 575 0.43 4.50 21.20
CA ARG A 575 0.84 4.23 22.57
C ARG A 575 0.52 2.79 22.95
N LEU A 576 1.52 2.08 23.45
CA LEU A 576 1.39 0.76 24.00
C LEU A 576 1.74 0.78 25.49
N ASP A 577 0.77 0.43 26.35
CA ASP A 577 0.94 0.25 27.78
C ASP A 577 0.79 -1.20 28.14
N GLU A 578 1.72 -1.77 28.89
CA GLU A 578 1.72 -3.16 29.31
C GLU A 578 1.85 -3.24 30.82
N SER A 579 1.07 -4.12 31.44
CA SER A 579 1.14 -4.44 32.85
C SER A 579 1.01 -5.95 33.04
N VAL A 580 2.02 -6.55 33.64
CA VAL A 580 2.03 -8.01 33.93
C VAL A 580 2.20 -8.19 35.41
N SER A 581 1.18 -8.71 36.08
CA SER A 581 1.19 -9.02 37.51
C SER A 581 1.34 -10.51 37.74
N TYR A 582 2.48 -10.95 38.29
CA TYR A 582 2.74 -12.31 38.73
C TYR A 582 2.33 -12.49 40.15
N HIS A 583 1.43 -13.47 40.41
CA HIS A 583 1.08 -13.91 41.74
C HIS A 583 2.07 -15.00 42.17
N LEU A 584 2.85 -14.71 43.20
CA LEU A 584 3.93 -15.55 43.68
C LEU A 584 3.39 -16.43 44.82
N PRO A 585 3.44 -17.78 44.72
CA PRO A 585 3.05 -18.66 45.79
C PRO A 585 4.07 -18.66 46.93
N GLU A 586 3.69 -19.20 48.07
CA GLU A 586 4.61 -19.41 49.19
C GLU A 586 5.86 -20.19 48.74
N GLY A 587 7.04 -19.71 49.18
CA GLY A 587 8.32 -20.30 48.80
C GLY A 587 8.98 -19.67 47.55
N ILE A 588 8.32 -18.74 46.89
CA ILE A 588 8.93 -17.91 45.80
C ILE A 588 9.10 -16.48 46.28
N ALA A 589 10.28 -15.91 46.07
CA ALA A 589 10.56 -14.51 46.38
C ALA A 589 11.40 -13.87 45.26
N VAL A 590 11.23 -12.57 45.04
CA VAL A 590 12.04 -11.81 44.08
C VAL A 590 13.46 -11.65 44.63
N GLU A 591 14.44 -12.24 43.93
CA GLU A 591 15.89 -12.07 44.23
C GLU A 591 16.49 -10.93 43.43
N GLY A 592 16.08 -10.75 42.18
CA GLY A 592 16.56 -9.70 41.32
C GLY A 592 15.51 -9.27 40.29
N ALA A 593 15.44 -7.99 40.05
CA ALA A 593 14.59 -7.40 39.02
C ALA A 593 15.34 -6.29 38.28
N PRO A 594 15.00 -6.02 37.01
CA PRO A 594 15.54 -4.90 36.30
C PRO A 594 15.32 -3.57 37.03
N LYS A 595 16.25 -2.67 36.89
CA LYS A 595 16.09 -1.30 37.36
C LYS A 595 15.09 -0.56 36.46
N ASP A 596 14.33 0.36 37.07
CA ASP A 596 13.50 1.28 36.33
C ASP A 596 14.34 1.99 35.25
N SER A 597 13.84 2.04 34.03
CA SER A 597 14.53 2.67 32.91
C SER A 597 13.60 3.56 32.10
N GLN A 598 14.16 4.61 31.52
CA GLN A 598 13.47 5.50 30.60
C GLN A 598 14.41 5.82 29.44
N VAL A 599 13.94 5.62 28.23
CA VAL A 599 14.68 5.92 26.99
C VAL A 599 13.89 6.94 26.20
N PRO A 600 14.33 8.20 26.14
CA PRO A 600 13.70 9.22 25.30
C PRO A 600 14.35 9.29 23.93
N TRP A 601 13.53 9.50 22.89
CA TRP A 601 13.93 10.09 21.62
C TRP A 601 13.11 11.36 21.45
N GLN A 602 13.74 12.49 21.78
CA GLN A 602 13.07 13.76 21.97
C GLN A 602 12.20 14.17 20.77
N GLY A 603 10.92 14.46 21.01
CA GLY A 603 9.96 14.85 19.99
C GLY A 603 9.39 13.69 19.17
N HIS A 604 9.93 12.47 19.28
CA HIS A 604 9.53 11.32 18.46
C HIS A 604 8.99 10.15 19.26
N ALA A 605 9.71 9.70 20.28
CA ALA A 605 9.32 8.51 21.03
C ALA A 605 9.81 8.54 22.47
N ILE A 606 9.16 7.76 23.32
CA ILE A 606 9.61 7.49 24.68
C ILE A 606 9.31 6.04 25.04
N TYR A 607 10.27 5.40 25.71
CA TYR A 607 10.09 4.10 26.32
C TYR A 607 10.27 4.21 27.82
N GLY A 608 9.48 3.46 28.60
CA GLY A 608 9.57 3.35 30.04
C GLY A 608 9.39 1.92 30.50
N PHE A 609 10.20 1.48 31.47
CA PHE A 609 10.11 0.17 32.08
C PHE A 609 10.22 0.33 33.60
N LYS A 610 9.33 -0.33 34.35
CA LYS A 610 9.29 -0.26 35.81
C LYS A 610 8.89 -1.59 36.42
N THR A 611 9.55 -1.95 37.52
CA THR A 611 9.24 -3.14 38.31
C THR A 611 8.79 -2.76 39.70
N THR A 612 7.68 -3.34 40.17
CA THR A 612 7.16 -3.13 41.53
C THR A 612 7.01 -4.49 42.22
N THR A 613 7.70 -4.66 43.34
CA THR A 613 7.67 -5.90 44.14
C THR A 613 6.83 -5.71 45.39
N GLN A 614 5.95 -6.66 45.64
CA GLN A 614 5.15 -6.83 46.86
C GLN A 614 5.39 -8.23 47.43
N PRO A 615 5.00 -8.54 48.70
CA PRO A 615 5.29 -9.84 49.30
C PRO A 615 4.82 -11.05 48.49
N GLU A 616 3.64 -10.98 47.86
CA GLU A 616 3.02 -12.07 47.11
C GLU A 616 2.80 -11.76 45.63
N ALA A 617 3.37 -10.63 45.15
CA ALA A 617 3.17 -10.19 43.79
C ALA A 617 4.38 -9.43 43.23
N LEU A 618 4.61 -9.62 41.96
CA LEU A 618 5.59 -8.86 41.18
C LEU A 618 4.87 -8.27 39.97
N THR A 619 4.87 -6.95 39.85
CA THR A 619 4.26 -6.29 38.70
C THR A 619 5.34 -5.62 37.85
N VAL A 620 5.32 -5.91 36.57
CA VAL A 620 6.16 -5.28 35.53
C VAL A 620 5.26 -4.40 34.68
N THR A 621 5.65 -3.16 34.51
CA THR A 621 5.01 -2.22 33.58
C THR A 621 6.00 -1.78 32.52
N ARG A 622 5.54 -1.79 31.29
CA ARG A 622 6.29 -1.35 30.11
C ARG A 622 5.42 -0.40 29.31
N GLN A 623 6.00 0.69 28.84
CA GLN A 623 5.31 1.65 27.99
C GLN A 623 6.22 1.99 26.81
N ILE A 624 5.64 2.07 25.61
CA ILE A 624 6.27 2.67 24.45
C ILE A 624 5.28 3.62 23.77
N VAL A 625 5.72 4.84 23.52
CA VAL A 625 4.96 5.84 22.78
C VAL A 625 5.77 6.24 21.56
N THR A 626 5.17 6.11 20.37
CA THR A 626 5.69 6.65 19.12
C THR A 626 4.80 7.81 18.69
N ALA A 627 5.33 9.04 18.73
CA ALA A 627 4.58 10.27 18.47
C ALA A 627 4.80 10.80 17.03
N PHE A 628 5.42 10.02 16.17
CA PHE A 628 5.68 10.36 14.78
C PHE A 628 5.04 9.33 13.83
N THR A 629 4.81 9.77 12.60
CA THR A 629 4.35 8.91 11.52
C THR A 629 5.48 8.58 10.56
N LEU A 630 6.28 9.58 10.21
CA LEU A 630 7.36 9.46 9.23
C LEU A 630 8.68 9.89 9.85
N ALA A 631 9.75 9.07 9.69
CA ALA A 631 11.12 9.45 9.99
C ALA A 631 11.95 9.41 8.72
N LYS A 632 12.72 10.48 8.48
CA LYS A 632 13.57 10.61 7.29
C LYS A 632 14.81 9.72 7.38
N PRO A 633 15.46 9.36 6.27
CA PRO A 633 16.70 8.57 6.30
C PRO A 633 17.80 9.19 7.18
N GLN A 634 17.87 10.53 7.26
CA GLN A 634 18.84 11.26 8.10
C GLN A 634 18.60 11.06 9.60
N GLU A 635 17.36 10.74 10.00
CA GLU A 635 16.97 10.50 11.40
C GLU A 635 17.09 9.01 11.79
N TYR A 636 17.42 8.15 10.81
CA TYR A 636 17.42 6.71 11.00
C TYR A 636 18.41 6.23 12.07
N GLN A 637 19.58 6.86 12.20
CA GLN A 637 20.54 6.46 13.22
C GLN A 637 20.07 6.74 14.65
N ASP A 638 19.27 7.80 14.86
CA ASP A 638 18.68 8.11 16.15
C ASP A 638 17.52 7.15 16.47
N LEU A 639 16.69 6.85 15.47
CA LEU A 639 15.64 5.82 15.55
C LEU A 639 16.24 4.47 15.91
N ARG A 640 17.29 4.05 15.21
CA ARG A 640 17.99 2.78 15.46
C ARG A 640 18.55 2.72 16.88
N ARG A 641 19.20 3.78 17.33
CA ARG A 641 19.74 3.89 18.70
C ARG A 641 18.62 3.79 19.75
N PHE A 642 17.48 4.43 19.50
CA PHE A 642 16.32 4.33 20.39
C PHE A 642 15.89 2.87 20.53
N TYR A 643 15.65 2.16 19.42
CA TYR A 643 15.21 0.76 19.46
C TYR A 643 16.28 -0.22 19.97
N GLN A 644 17.55 0.05 19.78
CA GLN A 644 18.64 -0.72 20.41
C GLN A 644 18.59 -0.62 21.94
N ASN A 645 18.34 0.58 22.46
CA ASN A 645 18.21 0.78 23.91
C ASN A 645 16.93 0.12 24.44
N VAL A 646 15.83 0.17 23.70
CA VAL A 646 14.58 -0.57 24.02
C VAL A 646 14.87 -2.07 24.08
N ALA A 647 15.49 -2.64 23.06
CA ALA A 647 15.86 -4.07 23.03
C ALA A 647 16.70 -4.46 24.24
N THR A 648 17.72 -3.67 24.57
CA THR A 648 18.58 -3.91 25.74
C THR A 648 17.79 -3.90 27.06
N ALA A 649 16.76 -3.05 27.16
CA ALA A 649 15.91 -3.01 28.35
C ALA A 649 14.93 -4.20 28.40
N ASP A 650 14.38 -4.60 27.28
CA ASP A 650 13.42 -5.72 27.17
C ASP A 650 14.07 -7.11 27.35
N GLU A 651 15.37 -7.27 27.01
CA GLU A 651 16.14 -8.50 27.15
C GLU A 651 16.54 -8.84 28.59
N GLN A 652 16.30 -7.95 29.55
CA GLN A 652 16.62 -8.18 30.95
C GLN A 652 15.75 -9.31 31.53
N GLN A 653 16.23 -9.89 32.65
CA GLN A 653 15.58 -11.00 33.32
C GLN A 653 15.12 -10.66 34.74
N LEU A 654 14.00 -11.25 35.14
CA LEU A 654 13.56 -11.35 36.52
C LEU A 654 14.16 -12.62 37.12
N VAL A 655 14.71 -12.52 38.33
CA VAL A 655 15.25 -13.66 39.06
C VAL A 655 14.40 -13.90 40.30
N LEU A 656 13.71 -15.02 40.32
CA LEU A 656 12.92 -15.47 41.46
C LEU A 656 13.66 -16.56 42.19
N LYS A 657 13.84 -16.41 43.51
CA LYS A 657 14.42 -17.41 44.40
C LYS A 657 13.37 -18.40 44.80
N ILE A 658 13.67 -19.68 44.68
CA ILE A 658 12.84 -20.79 45.16
C ILE A 658 13.39 -21.25 46.51
N SER A 659 12.62 -21.04 47.56
CA SER A 659 12.92 -21.61 48.89
C SER A 659 12.36 -23.02 48.91
N THR A 660 13.23 -24.03 49.02
CA THR A 660 12.74 -25.39 49.32
C THR A 660 11.98 -25.35 50.64
N ALA A 661 10.67 -25.63 50.61
CA ALA A 661 9.94 -25.92 51.84
C ALA A 661 10.70 -27.05 52.57
N PRO A 662 10.87 -26.99 53.89
CA PRO A 662 11.44 -28.12 54.61
C PRO A 662 10.54 -29.32 54.31
N GLU A 663 11.12 -30.40 53.74
CA GLU A 663 10.47 -31.68 53.63
C GLU A 663 9.88 -32.01 55.00
N GLN A 664 8.57 -31.94 55.15
CA GLN A 664 7.89 -32.60 56.21
C GLN A 664 8.16 -34.08 55.98
N LEU A 665 9.19 -34.57 56.68
CA LEU A 665 9.46 -35.98 56.85
C LEU A 665 8.14 -36.67 57.18
N ALA A 666 7.61 -37.37 56.22
CA ALA A 666 6.62 -38.42 56.46
C ALA A 666 7.24 -39.51 57.36
N ARG A 667 7.23 -39.27 58.64
CA ARG A 667 7.27 -40.33 59.65
C ARG A 667 5.86 -40.84 59.81
N GLY A 668 5.47 -41.69 58.90
CA GLY A 668 4.32 -42.56 59.09
C GLY A 668 4.81 -43.87 59.67
N ASN A 669 4.41 -44.18 60.85
CA ASN A 669 4.42 -45.52 61.37
C ASN A 669 3.47 -46.45 60.60
#